data_740478374b9e5219cc877fcd455d9610
#
_entry.id   740478374b9e5219cc877fcd455d9610
#
_cell.length_a   1.000
_cell.length_b   1.000
_cell.length_c   1.000
_cell.angle_alpha   90.00
_cell.angle_beta   90.00
_cell.angle_gamma   90.00
#
_symmetry.space_group_name_H-M   'P 1'
#
loop_
_entity.id
_entity.type
_entity.pdbx_description
1 polymer ?
#
loop_
_entity_poly.entity_id
_entity_poly.type
_entity_poly.pdbx_seq_one_letter_code
_entity_poly.pdbx_strand_id
1 'polypeptide(L)'
;MAKDNDVVLTPMMKQYFDLKAKHPDAVMLFRCGDFYETYSEDAVTASEILGITLTKRANGQGKTVEMAGFPHHALDTYLPKLIRAGRRVAICDQLEDPKTTKKLVKRGITELVTPGVAISDNVLSYKENNFLAAVHFGKTACGVAFLDISTGEFLTAEGPFDYIDKLLNNFAPKEVLFERGKKPMFEGNFGSKFFTFELDDWVFTEASAREKLLKHFETKNLKGFGVEHLKNGIIASGAILQYLDMTQHYQIGHITSLARIEEDKYVRLDKFTVRSLELIGSMNEGGTSLLDVIDHTISPMGARLLKRWIVFPLKDVKPINERLDVVEYFFREPDFKDFIEEKLHLIGDLERIVSKAAVGRISPREVVQLKVALQAIEPIKNACLNADNESLRKIGEQLNLCASIRDKIAKEINNDPPLLVNKGGVIADGVNQELDELRHIAYSGKDYLLQVQQRESELTGIPSLKIAYNNVFGYYIEVRNTHKDKVPANWIRKQTLVNAERYITQELKEYEEKILGAEDKILILETRLYNELVAELADFIPAIQINATQIARLDCLLSFANAARANKYIRPVVADDDILDIKQGRHPVIEKQLPAGEKYIANDVYLDTETQQIIIITGPNMAGKSALLRQTALITLMAQIGCFVPAESAHIGLVDKIFTRVGASDNISVGESTFMVEMNEAADILNNLSPRSLVLFDELGRGTSTYDGISIAWAIVEHIHEHKRARARTLFATHYHELNDMEESFPRIKNYNVSVKEVDNKVIFLRKLERGGSEHSFGIHVAKMAGMPKTIVKRADEILHQLEKENRQEGMSSHHKVEPKTVHQDGVQLSFFQLDDPVLCQIRDEILNLDVNNLTPLEALNKLNDIKKIVRGK
;
A
#
# COMPACT_ATOMS: atom_id res chain seq x y z
N MET A 1 -6.94 23.65 46.33
CA MET A 1 -6.74 24.86 45.50
C MET A 1 -5.26 25.21 45.55
N ALA A 2 -4.44 24.68 44.66
CA ALA A 2 -3.06 25.12 44.48
C ALA A 2 -3.09 26.25 43.46
N LYS A 3 -2.52 27.41 43.82
CA LYS A 3 -2.33 28.57 42.95
C LYS A 3 -1.45 28.13 41.78
N ASP A 4 -1.99 28.09 40.58
CA ASP A 4 -1.21 28.05 39.34
C ASP A 4 -0.31 29.30 39.32
N ASN A 5 1.00 29.07 39.48
CA ASN A 5 1.98 30.11 39.22
C ASN A 5 1.94 30.41 37.71
N ASP A 6 1.38 31.55 37.33
CA ASP A 6 1.45 32.09 35.97
C ASP A 6 2.92 32.20 35.56
N VAL A 7 3.40 31.21 34.82
CA VAL A 7 4.72 31.24 34.21
C VAL A 7 4.69 32.25 33.07
N VAL A 8 5.34 33.41 33.27
CA VAL A 8 5.47 34.43 32.23
C VAL A 8 6.35 33.86 31.11
N LEU A 9 5.71 33.28 30.12
CA LEU A 9 6.35 32.79 28.91
C LEU A 9 6.91 33.92 28.05
N THR A 10 8.02 33.70 27.36
CA THR A 10 8.43 34.64 26.30
C THR A 10 7.36 34.75 25.24
N PRO A 11 7.20 35.92 24.55
CA PRO A 11 6.15 36.07 23.53
C PRO A 11 6.19 35.00 22.44
N MET A 12 7.37 34.52 22.04
CA MET A 12 7.58 33.47 21.09
C MET A 12 7.09 32.09 21.61
N MET A 13 7.45 31.75 22.86
CA MET A 13 7.00 30.50 23.48
C MET A 13 5.49 30.50 23.73
N LYS A 14 4.91 31.66 24.06
CA LYS A 14 3.44 31.76 24.10
C LYS A 14 2.80 31.42 22.76
N GLN A 15 3.32 31.96 21.65
CA GLN A 15 2.86 31.65 20.31
C GLN A 15 3.00 30.16 19.98
N TYR A 16 4.09 29.51 20.37
CA TYR A 16 4.30 28.08 20.22
C TYR A 16 3.24 27.26 20.96
N PHE A 17 3.06 27.53 22.27
CA PHE A 17 2.11 26.75 23.08
C PHE A 17 0.65 27.01 22.68
N ASP A 18 0.29 28.23 22.26
CA ASP A 18 -1.05 28.55 21.73
C ASP A 18 -1.35 27.77 20.46
N LEU A 19 -0.35 27.53 19.58
CA LEU A 19 -0.48 26.69 18.39
C LEU A 19 -0.46 25.21 18.73
N LYS A 20 0.42 24.77 19.64
CA LYS A 20 0.51 23.37 20.10
C LYS A 20 -0.78 22.92 20.78
N ALA A 21 -1.45 23.77 21.53
CA ALA A 21 -2.73 23.45 22.16
C ALA A 21 -3.84 23.10 21.18
N LYS A 22 -3.73 23.55 19.91
CA LYS A 22 -4.69 23.19 18.84
C LYS A 22 -4.42 21.82 18.23
N HIS A 23 -3.18 21.35 18.32
CA HIS A 23 -2.73 20.07 17.78
C HIS A 23 -1.83 19.36 18.80
N PRO A 24 -2.39 18.93 19.94
CA PRO A 24 -1.60 18.35 21.04
C PRO A 24 -0.94 17.03 20.66
N ASP A 25 -1.50 16.30 19.70
CA ASP A 25 -1.09 15.01 19.18
C ASP A 25 0.00 15.07 18.10
N ALA A 26 0.29 16.26 17.55
CA ALA A 26 1.27 16.43 16.48
C ALA A 26 2.60 16.98 16.99
N VAL A 27 3.71 16.45 16.51
CA VAL A 27 5.05 17.04 16.73
C VAL A 27 5.10 18.37 15.97
N MET A 28 5.30 19.47 16.68
CA MET A 28 5.32 20.80 16.09
C MET A 28 6.71 21.20 15.64
N LEU A 29 6.92 21.41 14.37
CA LEU A 29 8.11 22.00 13.76
C LEU A 29 7.88 23.51 13.62
N PHE A 30 8.45 24.30 14.52
CA PHE A 30 8.19 25.73 14.64
C PHE A 30 9.36 26.54 14.04
N ARG A 31 9.08 27.32 13.00
CA ARG A 31 10.09 28.07 12.29
C ARG A 31 10.66 29.21 13.14
N CYS A 32 11.97 29.16 13.40
CA CYS A 32 12.73 30.16 14.12
C CYS A 32 13.95 30.60 13.30
N GLY A 33 13.82 31.67 12.52
CA GLY A 33 14.88 32.10 11.60
C GLY A 33 15.18 31.01 10.56
N ASP A 34 16.40 30.52 10.55
CA ASP A 34 16.85 29.48 9.60
C ASP A 34 16.67 28.04 10.12
N PHE A 35 15.98 27.85 11.24
CA PHE A 35 15.75 26.54 11.84
C PHE A 35 14.27 26.23 12.00
N TYR A 36 13.92 24.94 11.94
CA TYR A 36 12.75 24.39 12.59
C TYR A 36 13.15 23.90 13.98
N GLU A 37 12.51 24.44 15.00
CA GLU A 37 12.73 24.10 16.40
C GLU A 37 11.48 23.41 16.95
N THR A 38 11.67 22.48 17.85
CA THR A 38 10.62 21.80 18.59
C THR A 38 10.95 21.80 20.08
N TYR A 39 9.92 21.81 20.96
CA TYR A 39 10.08 22.06 22.38
C TYR A 39 9.35 21.03 23.24
N SER A 40 9.76 20.93 24.53
CA SER A 40 9.18 20.02 25.53
C SER A 40 9.19 18.56 25.06
N GLU A 41 8.09 17.83 25.20
CA GLU A 41 7.96 16.43 24.80
C GLU A 41 8.21 16.20 23.31
N ASP A 42 7.82 17.16 22.47
CA ASP A 42 8.09 17.09 21.02
C ASP A 42 9.60 17.10 20.74
N ALA A 43 10.39 17.85 21.52
CA ALA A 43 11.84 17.89 21.37
C ALA A 43 12.49 16.55 21.72
N VAL A 44 12.00 15.90 22.79
CA VAL A 44 12.48 14.56 23.19
C VAL A 44 12.16 13.55 22.09
N THR A 45 10.90 13.50 21.64
CA THR A 45 10.43 12.61 20.56
C THR A 45 11.22 12.84 19.27
N ALA A 46 11.41 14.09 18.87
CA ALA A 46 12.16 14.43 17.67
C ALA A 46 13.64 14.05 17.79
N SER A 47 14.26 14.30 18.94
CA SER A 47 15.65 13.92 19.19
C SER A 47 15.87 12.42 19.07
N GLU A 48 15.00 11.61 19.66
CA GLU A 48 15.05 10.15 19.60
C GLU A 48 14.90 9.60 18.17
N ILE A 49 13.88 10.08 17.44
CA ILE A 49 13.57 9.57 16.09
C ILE A 49 14.58 10.07 15.06
N LEU A 50 14.99 11.33 15.14
CA LEU A 50 15.85 11.96 14.13
C LEU A 50 17.35 11.78 14.41
N GLY A 51 17.74 11.40 15.65
CA GLY A 51 19.13 11.32 16.08
C GLY A 51 19.80 12.70 16.18
N ILE A 52 19.03 13.77 16.48
CA ILE A 52 19.55 15.13 16.64
C ILE A 52 19.73 15.47 18.12
N THR A 53 20.62 16.46 18.40
CA THR A 53 20.97 16.81 19.78
C THR A 53 19.79 17.44 20.50
N LEU A 54 19.47 16.91 21.69
CA LEU A 54 18.53 17.52 22.61
C LEU A 54 19.29 18.58 23.46
N THR A 55 18.81 19.80 23.39
CA THR A 55 19.37 20.95 24.13
C THR A 55 18.32 21.59 25.02
N LYS A 56 18.64 22.68 25.67
CA LYS A 56 17.71 23.46 26.51
C LYS A 56 17.69 24.93 26.08
N ARG A 57 16.50 25.51 26.01
CA ARG A 57 16.27 26.91 25.69
C ARG A 57 15.68 27.65 26.90
N ALA A 58 16.13 28.88 27.15
CA ALA A 58 15.56 29.72 28.19
C ALA A 58 14.12 30.14 27.84
N ASN A 59 13.21 29.93 28.81
CA ASN A 59 11.77 30.17 28.62
C ASN A 59 11.25 31.35 29.47
N GLY A 60 12.15 32.23 29.92
CA GLY A 60 11.83 33.34 30.86
C GLY A 60 11.99 32.95 32.32
N GLN A 61 12.24 33.97 33.18
CA GLN A 61 12.40 33.83 34.66
C GLN A 61 13.33 32.68 35.10
N GLY A 62 14.41 32.41 34.37
CA GLY A 62 15.40 31.39 34.73
C GLY A 62 14.98 29.93 34.51
N LYS A 63 13.80 29.69 33.95
CA LYS A 63 13.34 28.33 33.53
C LYS A 63 13.84 28.00 32.14
N THR A 64 14.11 26.73 31.92
CA THR A 64 14.51 26.19 30.63
C THR A 64 13.49 25.14 30.15
N VAL A 65 13.36 24.99 28.83
CA VAL A 65 12.55 23.96 28.20
C VAL A 65 13.47 23.15 27.27
N GLU A 66 13.23 21.86 27.17
CA GLU A 66 13.90 20.98 26.21
C GLU A 66 13.65 21.50 24.80
N MET A 67 14.70 21.48 23.97
CA MET A 67 14.65 21.93 22.57
C MET A 67 15.50 21.01 21.71
N ALA A 68 14.96 20.68 20.56
CA ALA A 68 15.68 20.08 19.44
C ALA A 68 15.37 20.86 18.17
N GLY A 69 16.27 20.86 17.20
CA GLY A 69 16.02 21.57 15.95
C GLY A 69 17.01 21.21 14.86
N PHE A 70 16.65 21.55 13.64
CA PHE A 70 17.46 21.34 12.45
C PHE A 70 17.27 22.51 11.46
N PRO A 71 18.23 22.75 10.55
CA PRO A 71 18.11 23.81 9.56
C PRO A 71 16.87 23.64 8.68
N HIS A 72 16.13 24.72 8.40
CA HIS A 72 14.85 24.63 7.68
C HIS A 72 14.96 24.00 6.28
N HIS A 73 16.08 24.23 5.59
CA HIS A 73 16.33 23.63 4.27
C HIS A 73 16.53 22.11 4.33
N ALA A 74 16.68 21.54 5.51
CA ALA A 74 16.79 20.09 5.72
C ALA A 74 15.43 19.43 6.06
N LEU A 75 14.29 20.15 5.96
CA LEU A 75 12.96 19.62 6.23
C LEU A 75 12.71 18.32 5.46
N ASP A 76 13.02 18.30 4.17
CA ASP A 76 12.84 17.13 3.29
C ASP A 76 13.65 15.89 3.71
N THR A 77 14.68 16.06 4.56
CA THR A 77 15.47 14.96 5.09
C THR A 77 14.92 14.44 6.42
N TYR A 78 14.38 15.32 7.26
CA TYR A 78 13.96 14.98 8.63
C TYR A 78 12.47 14.67 8.74
N LEU A 79 11.59 15.38 8.02
CA LEU A 79 10.14 15.13 8.02
C LEU A 79 9.80 13.66 7.68
N PRO A 80 10.38 13.03 6.66
CA PRO A 80 10.09 11.64 6.33
C PRO A 80 10.37 10.66 7.47
N LYS A 81 11.37 10.92 8.28
CA LYS A 81 11.72 10.05 9.42
C LYS A 81 10.64 10.09 10.50
N LEU A 82 10.11 11.29 10.82
CA LEU A 82 9.01 11.45 11.76
C LEU A 82 7.72 10.76 11.27
N ILE A 83 7.37 10.97 10.00
CA ILE A 83 6.17 10.38 9.39
C ILE A 83 6.28 8.84 9.35
N ARG A 84 7.44 8.29 8.94
CA ARG A 84 7.66 6.83 8.93
C ARG A 84 7.65 6.21 10.33
N ALA A 85 8.01 6.99 11.36
CA ALA A 85 7.86 6.59 12.75
C ALA A 85 6.40 6.72 13.27
N GLY A 86 5.44 6.95 12.39
CA GLY A 86 4.02 7.06 12.73
C GLY A 86 3.67 8.34 13.49
N ARG A 87 4.43 9.44 13.31
CA ARG A 87 4.14 10.70 13.98
C ARG A 87 3.39 11.65 13.04
N ARG A 88 2.38 12.34 13.59
CA ARG A 88 1.77 13.50 12.95
C ARG A 88 2.66 14.70 13.17
N VAL A 89 2.87 15.52 12.15
CA VAL A 89 3.79 16.65 12.20
C VAL A 89 3.10 17.93 11.76
N ALA A 90 3.05 18.94 12.64
CA ALA A 90 2.53 20.26 12.31
C ALA A 90 3.70 21.16 11.87
N ILE A 91 3.70 21.59 10.62
CA ILE A 91 4.67 22.53 10.06
C ILE A 91 4.14 23.94 10.33
N CYS A 92 4.90 24.71 11.10
CA CYS A 92 4.56 26.05 11.48
C CYS A 92 5.57 27.05 10.91
N ASP A 93 5.14 27.81 9.90
CA ASP A 93 5.97 28.80 9.21
C ASP A 93 5.66 30.25 9.59
N GLN A 94 6.57 31.15 9.21
CA GLN A 94 6.42 32.57 9.34
C GLN A 94 5.44 33.08 8.27
N LEU A 95 4.35 33.72 8.70
CA LEU A 95 3.32 34.28 7.80
C LEU A 95 3.64 35.70 7.32
N GLU A 96 4.69 36.30 7.86
CA GLU A 96 5.13 37.66 7.56
C GLU A 96 6.64 37.66 7.29
N ASP A 97 7.11 38.57 6.42
CA ASP A 97 8.54 38.72 6.18
C ASP A 97 9.20 39.38 7.43
N PRO A 98 10.21 38.70 8.02
CA PRO A 98 10.92 39.25 9.19
C PRO A 98 11.58 40.61 8.93
N LYS A 99 11.90 40.95 7.68
CA LYS A 99 12.51 42.22 7.29
C LYS A 99 11.53 43.38 7.30
N THR A 100 10.24 43.14 7.16
CA THR A 100 9.20 44.18 7.10
C THR A 100 8.53 44.43 8.47
N THR A 101 8.69 43.55 9.44
CA THR A 101 7.99 43.58 10.73
C THR A 101 8.94 43.98 11.86
N LYS A 102 8.62 45.09 12.58
CA LYS A 102 9.30 45.52 13.78
C LYS A 102 8.84 44.80 15.06
N LYS A 103 7.80 44.00 14.98
CA LYS A 103 7.17 43.21 16.06
C LYS A 103 7.57 41.74 15.96
N LEU A 104 7.13 40.91 16.89
CA LEU A 104 7.26 39.46 16.81
C LEU A 104 6.56 38.97 15.52
N VAL A 105 7.32 38.29 14.67
CA VAL A 105 6.81 37.69 13.40
C VAL A 105 5.68 36.74 13.73
N LYS A 106 4.54 36.92 13.07
CA LYS A 106 3.39 36.03 13.19
C LYS A 106 3.68 34.71 12.51
N ARG A 107 3.37 33.62 13.20
CA ARG A 107 3.51 32.25 12.68
C ARG A 107 2.18 31.54 12.70
N GLY A 108 2.00 30.59 11.81
CA GLY A 108 0.82 29.76 11.72
C GLY A 108 1.16 28.39 11.19
N ILE A 109 0.28 27.43 11.45
CA ILE A 109 0.40 26.08 10.87
C ILE A 109 0.03 26.20 9.39
N THR A 110 0.99 25.87 8.54
CA THR A 110 0.83 25.91 7.08
C THR A 110 0.43 24.54 6.53
N GLU A 111 0.79 23.47 7.24
CA GLU A 111 0.49 22.10 6.86
C GLU A 111 0.53 21.17 8.07
N LEU A 112 -0.40 20.24 8.15
CA LEU A 112 -0.35 19.12 9.10
C LEU A 112 -0.12 17.83 8.29
N VAL A 113 1.11 17.34 8.32
CA VAL A 113 1.51 16.12 7.60
C VAL A 113 1.30 14.92 8.51
N THR A 114 0.57 13.93 8.00
CA THR A 114 0.32 12.66 8.70
C THR A 114 0.68 11.48 7.79
N PRO A 115 0.81 10.25 8.30
CA PRO A 115 1.13 9.10 7.46
C PRO A 115 0.20 8.92 6.26
N GLY A 116 -1.11 9.22 6.41
CA GLY A 116 -2.12 9.04 5.37
C GLY A 116 -2.22 10.17 4.34
N VAL A 117 -1.72 11.39 4.65
CA VAL A 117 -1.85 12.56 3.75
C VAL A 117 -0.50 13.08 3.23
N ALA A 118 0.54 12.25 3.26
CA ALA A 118 1.84 12.63 2.73
C ALA A 118 1.82 12.70 1.19
N ILE A 119 2.38 13.76 0.60
CA ILE A 119 2.51 13.96 -0.85
C ILE A 119 3.98 13.93 -1.29
N SER A 120 4.92 14.19 -0.38
CA SER A 120 6.35 14.27 -0.70
C SER A 120 6.93 12.91 -1.08
N ASP A 121 7.65 12.83 -2.21
CA ASP A 121 8.31 11.61 -2.67
C ASP A 121 9.30 11.04 -1.66
N ASN A 122 9.90 11.88 -0.81
CA ASN A 122 10.82 11.44 0.23
C ASN A 122 10.14 10.63 1.34
N VAL A 123 8.82 10.80 1.50
CA VAL A 123 7.97 10.04 2.45
C VAL A 123 7.41 8.80 1.81
N LEU A 124 6.96 8.91 0.56
CA LEU A 124 6.24 7.89 -0.18
C LEU A 124 7.14 6.76 -0.66
N SER A 125 6.62 5.54 -0.66
CA SER A 125 7.21 4.43 -1.39
C SER A 125 6.89 4.57 -2.89
N TYR A 126 7.87 4.33 -3.75
CA TYR A 126 7.76 4.54 -5.19
C TYR A 126 6.70 3.62 -5.85
N LYS A 127 6.70 2.34 -5.48
CA LYS A 127 5.82 1.30 -6.05
C LYS A 127 4.55 1.04 -5.23
N GLU A 128 4.24 1.86 -4.21
CA GLU A 128 3.10 1.64 -3.33
C GLU A 128 2.17 2.83 -3.29
N ASN A 129 0.88 2.55 -3.09
CA ASN A 129 -0.10 3.56 -2.74
C ASN A 129 0.07 4.00 -1.27
N ASN A 130 -0.33 5.25 -0.99
CA ASN A 130 -0.35 5.82 0.36
C ASN A 130 -1.78 6.11 0.79
N PHE A 131 -2.55 5.06 1.10
CA PHE A 131 -3.96 5.24 1.42
C PHE A 131 -4.18 5.80 2.83
N LEU A 132 -5.01 6.84 2.88
CA LEU A 132 -5.80 7.26 4.03
C LEU A 132 -7.13 6.53 3.96
N ALA A 133 -7.59 5.91 5.05
CA ALA A 133 -8.91 5.31 5.11
C ALA A 133 -9.81 6.00 6.13
N ALA A 134 -11.12 5.93 5.94
CA ALA A 134 -12.11 6.24 6.97
C ALA A 134 -13.11 5.10 7.08
N VAL A 135 -13.52 4.79 8.31
CA VAL A 135 -14.49 3.74 8.62
C VAL A 135 -15.66 4.36 9.39
N HIS A 136 -16.87 4.14 8.91
CA HIS A 136 -18.09 4.52 9.62
C HIS A 136 -18.89 3.29 10.03
N PHE A 137 -19.26 3.22 11.31
CA PHE A 137 -20.01 2.11 11.89
C PHE A 137 -21.52 2.38 11.82
N GLY A 138 -22.16 1.91 10.75
CA GLY A 138 -23.61 1.95 10.62
C GLY A 138 -24.32 0.88 11.48
N LYS A 139 -25.66 0.92 11.53
CA LYS A 139 -26.47 0.00 12.34
C LYS A 139 -26.42 -1.46 11.84
N THR A 140 -26.37 -1.67 10.54
CA THR A 140 -26.46 -2.99 9.87
C THR A 140 -25.27 -3.28 8.97
N ALA A 141 -24.53 -2.27 8.57
CA ALA A 141 -23.38 -2.37 7.68
C ALA A 141 -22.36 -1.30 8.02
N CYS A 142 -21.11 -1.56 7.71
CA CYS A 142 -20.01 -0.62 7.86
C CYS A 142 -19.70 0.04 6.52
N GLY A 143 -19.38 1.33 6.52
CA GLY A 143 -18.87 2.03 5.34
C GLY A 143 -17.36 2.23 5.44
N VAL A 144 -16.66 2.13 4.34
CA VAL A 144 -15.24 2.45 4.25
C VAL A 144 -14.95 3.29 3.02
N ALA A 145 -14.00 4.20 3.15
CA ALA A 145 -13.44 4.93 2.03
C ALA A 145 -11.92 4.90 2.10
N PHE A 146 -11.26 4.92 0.94
CA PHE A 146 -9.82 4.95 0.78
C PHE A 146 -9.45 6.08 -0.17
N LEU A 147 -8.51 6.93 0.22
CA LEU A 147 -7.96 7.98 -0.61
C LEU A 147 -6.45 7.92 -0.62
N ASP A 148 -5.85 7.86 -1.80
CA ASP A 148 -4.43 8.17 -1.99
C ASP A 148 -4.31 9.60 -2.54
N ILE A 149 -3.99 10.55 -1.67
CA ILE A 149 -3.86 11.95 -2.05
C ILE A 149 -2.71 12.18 -3.04
N SER A 150 -1.71 11.30 -3.06
CA SER A 150 -0.57 11.43 -3.97
C SER A 150 -0.89 11.05 -5.42
N THR A 151 -1.96 10.29 -5.65
CA THR A 151 -2.42 9.85 -6.98
C THR A 151 -3.79 10.38 -7.35
N GLY A 152 -4.58 10.83 -6.37
CA GLY A 152 -5.97 11.25 -6.55
C GLY A 152 -6.97 10.11 -6.60
N GLU A 153 -6.53 8.87 -6.31
CA GLU A 153 -7.42 7.71 -6.29
C GLU A 153 -8.31 7.71 -5.06
N PHE A 154 -9.64 7.76 -5.28
CA PHE A 154 -10.63 7.78 -4.23
C PHE A 154 -11.66 6.68 -4.42
N LEU A 155 -11.73 5.76 -3.43
CA LEU A 155 -12.54 4.54 -3.50
C LEU A 155 -13.46 4.47 -2.29
N THR A 156 -14.66 3.86 -2.45
CA THR A 156 -15.58 3.63 -1.34
C THR A 156 -16.29 2.29 -1.46
N ALA A 157 -16.65 1.72 -0.30
CA ALA A 157 -17.44 0.50 -0.21
C ALA A 157 -18.34 0.53 1.02
N GLU A 158 -19.36 -0.33 1.02
CA GLU A 158 -20.24 -0.58 2.15
C GLU A 158 -20.55 -2.06 2.22
N GLY A 159 -20.52 -2.65 3.41
CA GLY A 159 -20.80 -4.07 3.63
C GLY A 159 -20.63 -4.51 5.07
N PRO A 160 -20.71 -5.82 5.33
CA PRO A 160 -20.50 -6.40 6.66
C PRO A 160 -19.05 -6.20 7.13
N PHE A 161 -18.82 -6.38 8.43
CA PHE A 161 -17.49 -6.17 9.05
C PHE A 161 -16.39 -7.01 8.39
N ASP A 162 -16.64 -8.26 8.04
CA ASP A 162 -15.68 -9.16 7.40
C ASP A 162 -15.22 -8.64 6.04
N TYR A 163 -16.14 -8.04 5.26
CA TYR A 163 -15.82 -7.43 3.99
C TYR A 163 -14.94 -6.19 4.16
N ILE A 164 -15.24 -5.37 5.16
CA ILE A 164 -14.44 -4.18 5.46
C ILE A 164 -13.06 -4.56 6.02
N ASP A 165 -12.95 -5.59 6.89
CA ASP A 165 -11.66 -6.12 7.37
C ASP A 165 -10.78 -6.57 6.20
N LYS A 166 -11.37 -7.30 5.24
CA LYS A 166 -10.70 -7.71 4.03
C LYS A 166 -10.16 -6.50 3.23
N LEU A 167 -10.97 -5.47 3.00
CA LEU A 167 -10.56 -4.27 2.28
C LEU A 167 -9.43 -3.53 3.01
N LEU A 168 -9.56 -3.33 4.33
CA LEU A 168 -8.51 -2.70 5.14
C LEU A 168 -7.18 -3.46 5.07
N ASN A 169 -7.23 -4.80 5.09
CA ASN A 169 -6.03 -5.62 4.96
C ASN A 169 -5.41 -5.56 3.56
N ASN A 170 -6.22 -5.57 2.50
CA ASN A 170 -5.75 -5.57 1.11
C ASN A 170 -5.23 -4.21 0.66
N PHE A 171 -5.87 -3.11 1.06
CA PHE A 171 -5.40 -1.74 0.78
C PHE A 171 -4.29 -1.28 1.74
N ALA A 172 -4.19 -1.89 2.92
CA ALA A 172 -3.18 -1.61 3.95
C ALA A 172 -2.96 -0.10 4.17
N PRO A 173 -4.02 0.65 4.56
CA PRO A 173 -3.94 2.09 4.71
C PRO A 173 -2.89 2.48 5.75
N LYS A 174 -2.20 3.60 5.48
CA LYS A 174 -1.18 4.13 6.40
C LYS A 174 -1.80 4.86 7.60
N GLU A 175 -3.06 5.26 7.49
CA GLU A 175 -3.82 5.91 8.55
C GLU A 175 -5.31 5.58 8.38
N VAL A 176 -6.02 5.35 9.49
CA VAL A 176 -7.45 5.05 9.51
C VAL A 176 -8.19 6.01 10.43
N LEU A 177 -9.22 6.64 9.91
CA LEU A 177 -10.09 7.58 10.60
C LEU A 177 -11.40 6.90 11.03
N PHE A 178 -11.90 7.21 12.22
CA PHE A 178 -13.23 6.80 12.68
C PHE A 178 -13.78 7.75 13.76
N GLU A 179 -15.01 7.57 14.16
CA GLU A 179 -15.70 8.37 15.16
C GLU A 179 -15.06 8.28 16.54
N ARG A 180 -15.02 9.40 17.26
CA ARG A 180 -14.54 9.47 18.65
C ARG A 180 -15.29 8.48 19.53
N GLY A 181 -14.51 7.77 20.39
CA GLY A 181 -15.04 6.77 21.29
C GLY A 181 -15.37 5.41 20.67
N LYS A 182 -15.12 5.22 19.37
CA LYS A 182 -15.33 3.92 18.68
C LYS A 182 -14.08 3.06 18.62
N LYS A 183 -12.98 3.47 19.25
CA LYS A 183 -11.71 2.73 19.22
C LYS A 183 -11.83 1.27 19.69
N PRO A 184 -12.53 0.96 20.81
CA PRO A 184 -12.71 -0.45 21.22
C PRO A 184 -13.47 -1.27 20.18
N MET A 185 -14.47 -0.68 19.51
CA MET A 185 -15.23 -1.33 18.45
C MET A 185 -14.36 -1.53 17.20
N PHE A 186 -13.51 -0.57 16.85
CA PHE A 186 -12.58 -0.70 15.74
C PHE A 186 -11.55 -1.81 16.00
N GLU A 187 -10.88 -1.78 17.14
CA GLU A 187 -9.86 -2.76 17.50
C GLU A 187 -10.43 -4.18 17.67
N GLY A 188 -11.68 -4.30 18.19
CA GLY A 188 -12.36 -5.58 18.33
C GLY A 188 -12.71 -6.24 16.99
N ASN A 189 -13.00 -5.45 15.93
CA ASN A 189 -13.37 -6.00 14.61
C ASN A 189 -12.18 -6.10 13.64
N PHE A 190 -11.20 -5.15 13.70
CA PHE A 190 -10.15 -5.00 12.68
C PHE A 190 -8.74 -5.14 13.25
N GLY A 191 -8.60 -5.28 14.58
CA GLY A 191 -7.32 -5.38 15.28
C GLY A 191 -6.62 -4.03 15.51
N SER A 192 -5.51 -4.07 16.26
CA SER A 192 -4.78 -2.87 16.75
C SER A 192 -3.56 -2.49 15.89
N LYS A 193 -3.35 -3.15 14.73
CA LYS A 193 -2.15 -2.93 13.90
C LYS A 193 -2.16 -1.64 13.09
N PHE A 194 -3.31 -0.99 12.93
CA PHE A 194 -3.47 0.21 12.13
C PHE A 194 -3.09 1.46 12.92
N PHE A 195 -2.45 2.41 12.26
CA PHE A 195 -2.32 3.75 12.78
C PHE A 195 -3.68 4.46 12.68
N THR A 196 -4.27 4.84 13.81
CA THR A 196 -5.65 5.32 13.88
C THR A 196 -5.74 6.75 14.40
N PHE A 197 -6.76 7.48 13.92
CA PHE A 197 -7.10 8.82 14.42
C PHE A 197 -8.62 8.98 14.57
N GLU A 198 -9.04 9.51 15.73
CA GLU A 198 -10.45 9.71 16.05
C GLU A 198 -10.91 11.12 15.66
N LEU A 199 -12.00 11.23 14.92
CA LEU A 199 -12.64 12.48 14.55
C LEU A 199 -13.95 12.67 15.33
N ASP A 200 -14.39 13.91 15.46
CA ASP A 200 -15.64 14.25 16.13
C ASP A 200 -16.85 13.67 15.39
N ASP A 201 -17.90 13.27 16.12
CA ASP A 201 -19.09 12.59 15.62
C ASP A 201 -19.83 13.37 14.52
N TRP A 202 -19.81 14.70 14.56
CA TRP A 202 -20.47 15.51 13.54
C TRP A 202 -19.88 15.34 12.13
N VAL A 203 -18.62 14.94 12.04
CA VAL A 203 -17.94 14.63 10.76
C VAL A 203 -18.60 13.44 10.07
N PHE A 204 -19.06 12.46 10.84
CA PHE A 204 -19.67 11.22 10.36
C PHE A 204 -21.19 11.31 10.25
N THR A 205 -21.70 12.42 9.70
CA THR A 205 -23.13 12.59 9.44
C THR A 205 -23.41 12.58 7.93
N GLU A 206 -24.52 11.94 7.51
CA GLU A 206 -24.88 11.83 6.07
C GLU A 206 -25.02 13.22 5.41
N ALA A 207 -25.61 14.17 6.12
CA ALA A 207 -25.84 15.52 5.59
C ALA A 207 -24.52 16.25 5.31
N SER A 208 -23.61 16.28 6.29
CA SER A 208 -22.30 16.93 6.16
C SER A 208 -21.45 16.26 5.08
N ALA A 209 -21.40 14.92 5.07
CA ALA A 209 -20.62 14.15 4.12
C ALA A 209 -21.11 14.37 2.67
N ARG A 210 -22.43 14.33 2.46
CA ARG A 210 -23.03 14.55 1.16
C ARG A 210 -22.81 15.98 0.65
N GLU A 211 -23.02 16.98 1.48
CA GLU A 211 -22.74 18.37 1.13
C GLU A 211 -21.30 18.57 0.70
N LYS A 212 -20.36 18.00 1.46
CA LYS A 212 -18.92 18.09 1.19
C LYS A 212 -18.54 17.45 -0.15
N LEU A 213 -19.04 16.25 -0.43
CA LEU A 213 -18.79 15.55 -1.69
C LEU A 213 -19.42 16.27 -2.89
N LEU A 214 -20.66 16.73 -2.78
CA LEU A 214 -21.34 17.46 -3.85
C LEU A 214 -20.63 18.78 -4.18
N LYS A 215 -20.14 19.49 -3.16
CA LYS A 215 -19.35 20.69 -3.32
C LYS A 215 -18.01 20.42 -3.99
N HIS A 216 -17.30 19.37 -3.54
CA HIS A 216 -15.99 19.00 -4.08
C HIS A 216 -16.05 18.59 -5.56
N PHE A 217 -17.03 17.73 -5.93
CA PHE A 217 -17.21 17.27 -7.31
C PHE A 217 -18.07 18.22 -8.19
N GLU A 218 -18.51 19.35 -7.67
CA GLU A 218 -19.35 20.34 -8.36
C GLU A 218 -20.59 19.71 -9.03
N THR A 219 -21.23 18.75 -8.32
CA THR A 219 -22.35 17.98 -8.85
C THR A 219 -23.60 18.13 -7.98
N LYS A 220 -24.79 17.87 -8.57
CA LYS A 220 -26.08 17.91 -7.87
C LYS A 220 -26.43 16.60 -7.16
N ASN A 221 -25.83 15.48 -7.53
CA ASN A 221 -26.03 14.17 -6.94
C ASN A 221 -24.83 13.27 -7.20
N LEU A 222 -24.74 12.13 -6.51
CA LEU A 222 -23.65 11.18 -6.61
C LEU A 222 -23.97 9.96 -7.52
N LYS A 223 -25.08 10.01 -8.27
CA LYS A 223 -25.51 8.91 -9.15
C LYS A 223 -24.49 8.60 -10.24
N GLY A 224 -23.87 9.64 -10.81
CA GLY A 224 -22.85 9.47 -11.84
C GLY A 224 -21.61 8.67 -11.40
N PHE A 225 -21.32 8.66 -10.09
CA PHE A 225 -20.25 7.86 -9.49
C PHE A 225 -20.69 6.44 -9.09
N GLY A 226 -21.98 6.11 -9.21
CA GLY A 226 -22.52 4.81 -8.81
C GLY A 226 -22.58 4.54 -7.30
N VAL A 227 -22.41 5.58 -6.46
CA VAL A 227 -22.32 5.45 -5.00
C VAL A 227 -23.55 5.98 -4.23
N GLU A 228 -24.58 6.50 -4.92
CA GLU A 228 -25.75 7.18 -4.33
C GLU A 228 -26.45 6.36 -3.24
N HIS A 229 -26.44 5.03 -3.33
CA HIS A 229 -27.09 4.10 -2.40
C HIS A 229 -26.20 3.67 -1.24
N LEU A 230 -24.89 3.98 -1.27
CA LEU A 230 -23.92 3.60 -0.25
C LEU A 230 -23.88 4.63 0.89
N LYS A 231 -24.89 4.64 1.75
CA LYS A 231 -25.02 5.68 2.80
C LYS A 231 -23.82 5.76 3.71
N ASN A 232 -23.38 4.61 4.26
CA ASN A 232 -22.23 4.55 5.15
C ASN A 232 -20.92 4.80 4.39
N GLY A 233 -20.80 4.36 3.14
CA GLY A 233 -19.68 4.65 2.27
C GLY A 233 -19.55 6.15 1.95
N ILE A 234 -20.67 6.84 1.72
CA ILE A 234 -20.72 8.31 1.52
C ILE A 234 -20.23 9.02 2.80
N ILE A 235 -20.70 8.58 3.98
CA ILE A 235 -20.29 9.17 5.26
C ILE A 235 -18.76 9.02 5.45
N ALA A 236 -18.21 7.84 5.22
CA ALA A 236 -16.77 7.60 5.30
C ALA A 236 -15.98 8.46 4.29
N SER A 237 -16.49 8.58 3.05
CA SER A 237 -15.87 9.42 2.02
C SER A 237 -15.86 10.91 2.38
N GLY A 238 -16.97 11.41 2.91
CA GLY A 238 -17.09 12.79 3.38
C GLY A 238 -16.15 13.08 4.57
N ALA A 239 -15.98 12.11 5.47
CA ALA A 239 -15.06 12.23 6.60
C ALA A 239 -13.60 12.40 6.13
N ILE A 240 -13.17 11.70 5.08
CA ILE A 240 -11.85 11.89 4.48
C ILE A 240 -11.69 13.34 3.96
N LEU A 241 -12.63 13.84 3.18
CA LEU A 241 -12.54 15.22 2.66
C LEU A 241 -12.56 16.27 3.79
N GLN A 242 -13.31 16.02 4.85
CA GLN A 242 -13.31 16.90 6.03
C GLN A 242 -11.95 16.85 6.76
N TYR A 243 -11.33 15.68 6.84
CA TYR A 243 -10.01 15.54 7.43
C TYR A 243 -8.93 16.28 6.62
N LEU A 244 -9.02 16.26 5.28
CA LEU A 244 -8.11 17.05 4.43
C LEU A 244 -8.20 18.54 4.73
N ASP A 245 -9.40 19.09 4.97
CA ASP A 245 -9.55 20.48 5.38
C ASP A 245 -8.91 20.73 6.75
N MET A 246 -9.11 19.82 7.72
CA MET A 246 -8.52 19.93 9.05
C MET A 246 -7.00 19.87 9.03
N THR A 247 -6.41 19.16 8.06
CA THR A 247 -4.96 19.05 7.83
C THR A 247 -4.44 20.11 6.85
N GLN A 248 -5.29 21.06 6.45
CA GLN A 248 -4.95 22.20 5.57
C GLN A 248 -4.60 21.82 4.12
N HIS A 249 -5.11 20.69 3.64
CA HIS A 249 -4.99 20.27 2.25
C HIS A 249 -6.21 20.77 1.44
N TYR A 250 -6.21 22.03 1.04
CA TYR A 250 -7.32 22.65 0.32
C TYR A 250 -7.26 22.49 -1.21
N GLN A 251 -6.05 22.32 -1.75
CA GLN A 251 -5.84 22.19 -3.20
C GLN A 251 -5.90 20.71 -3.59
N ILE A 252 -7.10 20.18 -3.74
CA ILE A 252 -7.36 18.75 -4.02
C ILE A 252 -8.11 18.54 -5.35
N GLY A 253 -7.93 19.46 -6.31
CA GLY A 253 -8.60 19.40 -7.62
C GLY A 253 -8.24 18.16 -8.47
N HIS A 254 -7.17 17.45 -8.14
CA HIS A 254 -6.82 16.19 -8.79
C HIS A 254 -7.65 14.98 -8.31
N ILE A 255 -8.43 15.12 -7.24
CA ILE A 255 -9.40 14.11 -6.82
C ILE A 255 -10.66 14.32 -7.65
N THR A 256 -10.68 13.75 -8.86
CA THR A 256 -11.72 14.04 -9.87
C THR A 256 -12.90 13.07 -9.83
N SER A 257 -12.78 11.95 -9.13
CA SER A 257 -13.80 10.91 -9.09
C SER A 257 -13.80 10.14 -7.77
N LEU A 258 -14.95 9.55 -7.45
CA LEU A 258 -15.15 8.60 -6.36
C LEU A 258 -15.67 7.29 -6.96
N ALA A 259 -14.89 6.24 -6.89
CA ALA A 259 -15.24 4.95 -7.46
C ALA A 259 -15.74 3.97 -6.38
N ARG A 260 -16.76 3.19 -6.73
CA ARG A 260 -17.26 2.09 -5.89
C ARG A 260 -16.37 0.87 -6.04
N ILE A 261 -15.99 0.24 -4.93
CA ILE A 261 -15.39 -1.10 -4.92
C ILE A 261 -16.54 -2.11 -5.01
N GLU A 262 -16.65 -2.82 -6.13
CA GLU A 262 -17.69 -3.81 -6.36
C GLU A 262 -17.21 -5.20 -5.95
N GLU A 263 -17.72 -5.73 -4.84
CA GLU A 263 -17.37 -7.07 -4.33
C GLU A 263 -17.67 -8.15 -5.39
N ASP A 264 -18.74 -7.96 -6.16
CA ASP A 264 -19.20 -8.94 -7.15
C ASP A 264 -18.29 -9.11 -8.35
N LYS A 265 -17.35 -8.20 -8.59
CA LYS A 265 -16.42 -8.28 -9.74
C LYS A 265 -15.14 -9.07 -9.45
N TYR A 266 -14.82 -9.32 -8.19
CA TYR A 266 -13.51 -9.85 -7.79
C TYR A 266 -13.64 -11.15 -7.01
N VAL A 267 -12.62 -11.99 -7.16
CA VAL A 267 -12.44 -13.18 -6.33
C VAL A 267 -12.23 -12.77 -4.88
N ARG A 268 -12.95 -13.42 -3.98
CA ARG A 268 -12.77 -13.19 -2.53
C ARG A 268 -11.51 -13.92 -2.05
N LEU A 269 -10.55 -13.14 -1.58
CA LEU A 269 -9.36 -13.60 -0.86
C LEU A 269 -9.42 -13.04 0.55
N ASP A 270 -9.32 -13.88 1.56
CA ASP A 270 -9.19 -13.42 2.94
C ASP A 270 -7.72 -13.07 3.29
N LYS A 271 -7.51 -12.45 4.46
CA LYS A 271 -6.17 -12.05 4.91
C LYS A 271 -5.22 -13.24 5.10
N PHE A 272 -5.76 -14.40 5.47
CA PHE A 272 -4.97 -15.61 5.68
C PHE A 272 -4.50 -16.17 4.34
N THR A 273 -5.37 -16.19 3.33
CA THR A 273 -5.06 -16.60 1.96
C THR A 273 -3.99 -15.71 1.33
N VAL A 274 -4.13 -14.37 1.41
CA VAL A 274 -3.12 -13.43 0.88
C VAL A 274 -1.75 -13.68 1.51
N ARG A 275 -1.72 -13.92 2.83
CA ARG A 275 -0.49 -14.18 3.59
C ARG A 275 0.07 -15.57 3.30
N SER A 276 -0.76 -16.63 3.36
CA SER A 276 -0.29 -18.01 3.22
C SER A 276 0.19 -18.35 1.81
N LEU A 277 -0.36 -17.69 0.79
CA LEU A 277 0.09 -17.79 -0.60
C LEU A 277 1.26 -16.85 -0.91
N GLU A 278 1.68 -16.02 0.04
CA GLU A 278 2.76 -15.03 -0.13
C GLU A 278 2.57 -14.18 -1.40
N LEU A 279 1.38 -13.61 -1.57
CA LEU A 279 1.00 -12.93 -2.82
C LEU A 279 1.78 -11.63 -3.04
N ILE A 280 1.94 -10.80 -2.00
CA ILE A 280 2.53 -9.44 -2.08
C ILE A 280 3.76 -9.26 -1.20
N GLY A 281 4.09 -10.24 -0.39
CA GLY A 281 5.27 -10.23 0.48
C GLY A 281 5.50 -11.63 1.06
N SER A 282 6.75 -11.98 1.28
CA SER A 282 7.13 -13.25 1.90
C SER A 282 6.97 -13.20 3.42
N MET A 283 6.65 -14.35 4.04
CA MET A 283 6.64 -14.51 5.50
C MET A 283 8.05 -14.52 6.10
N ASN A 284 9.06 -14.85 5.31
CA ASN A 284 10.44 -14.90 5.72
C ASN A 284 11.19 -13.65 5.24
N GLU A 285 12.07 -13.11 6.09
CA GLU A 285 12.96 -12.01 5.73
C GLU A 285 13.87 -12.43 4.54
N GLY A 286 13.84 -11.64 3.44
CA GLY A 286 14.56 -11.96 2.21
C GLY A 286 13.93 -13.05 1.33
N GLY A 287 12.72 -13.52 1.66
CA GLY A 287 11.95 -14.44 0.81
C GLY A 287 11.36 -13.74 -0.43
N THR A 288 10.89 -14.55 -1.37
CA THR A 288 10.29 -14.08 -2.64
C THR A 288 8.79 -14.30 -2.60
N SER A 289 8.02 -13.32 -3.02
CA SER A 289 6.55 -13.38 -3.18
C SER A 289 6.14 -13.66 -4.62
N LEU A 290 4.82 -13.89 -4.87
CA LEU A 290 4.30 -13.96 -6.23
C LEU A 290 4.53 -12.64 -6.97
N LEU A 291 4.30 -11.51 -6.31
CA LEU A 291 4.55 -10.19 -6.89
C LEU A 291 5.99 -10.06 -7.40
N ASP A 292 6.99 -10.49 -6.62
CA ASP A 292 8.41 -10.41 -7.02
C ASP A 292 8.73 -11.27 -8.27
N VAL A 293 7.94 -12.31 -8.52
CA VAL A 293 8.12 -13.18 -9.69
C VAL A 293 7.53 -12.57 -10.96
N ILE A 294 6.41 -11.86 -10.86
CA ILE A 294 5.66 -11.35 -12.03
C ILE A 294 5.78 -9.83 -12.24
N ASP A 295 6.38 -9.09 -11.29
CA ASP A 295 6.60 -7.63 -11.43
C ASP A 295 7.80 -7.34 -12.32
N HIS A 296 7.53 -7.14 -13.60
CA HIS A 296 8.44 -6.58 -14.58
C HIS A 296 7.94 -5.20 -15.07
N THR A 297 7.15 -4.52 -14.26
CA THR A 297 6.61 -3.20 -14.61
C THR A 297 7.71 -2.15 -14.67
N ILE A 298 7.58 -1.23 -15.62
CA ILE A 298 8.53 -0.15 -15.89
C ILE A 298 8.11 1.10 -15.11
N SER A 299 6.81 1.40 -15.11
CA SER A 299 6.28 2.59 -14.45
C SER A 299 5.83 2.31 -13.01
N PRO A 300 5.94 3.30 -12.10
CA PRO A 300 5.41 3.16 -10.74
C PRO A 300 3.90 2.93 -10.72
N MET A 301 3.18 3.55 -11.66
CA MET A 301 1.72 3.38 -11.84
C MET A 301 1.37 1.94 -12.17
N GLY A 302 2.13 1.31 -13.07
CA GLY A 302 2.00 -0.11 -13.40
C GLY A 302 2.24 -1.01 -12.18
N ALA A 303 3.30 -0.75 -11.40
CA ALA A 303 3.61 -1.51 -10.20
C ALA A 303 2.48 -1.43 -9.15
N ARG A 304 1.92 -0.24 -8.90
CA ARG A 304 0.77 -0.05 -8.00
C ARG A 304 -0.47 -0.79 -8.50
N LEU A 305 -0.76 -0.72 -9.79
CA LEU A 305 -1.89 -1.41 -10.40
C LEU A 305 -1.71 -2.93 -10.36
N LEU A 306 -0.52 -3.45 -10.64
CA LEU A 306 -0.20 -4.87 -10.59
C LEU A 306 -0.44 -5.45 -9.20
N LYS A 307 0.05 -4.78 -8.16
CA LYS A 307 -0.19 -5.16 -6.77
C LYS A 307 -1.70 -5.26 -6.46
N ARG A 308 -2.48 -4.33 -6.97
CA ARG A 308 -3.95 -4.36 -6.85
C ARG A 308 -4.57 -5.53 -7.60
N TRP A 309 -4.15 -5.81 -8.82
CA TRP A 309 -4.69 -6.93 -9.60
C TRP A 309 -4.47 -8.28 -8.93
N ILE A 310 -3.35 -8.46 -8.25
CA ILE A 310 -3.04 -9.69 -7.49
C ILE A 310 -4.02 -9.90 -6.34
N VAL A 311 -4.37 -8.87 -5.58
CA VAL A 311 -5.27 -9.00 -4.42
C VAL A 311 -6.76 -8.86 -4.77
N PHE A 312 -7.06 -8.43 -6.01
CA PHE A 312 -8.41 -8.35 -6.58
C PHE A 312 -8.49 -9.06 -7.94
N PRO A 313 -8.32 -10.40 -7.99
CA PRO A 313 -8.46 -11.15 -9.23
C PRO A 313 -9.89 -11.05 -9.75
N LEU A 314 -10.04 -11.08 -11.07
CA LEU A 314 -11.36 -10.98 -11.74
C LEU A 314 -12.13 -12.31 -11.64
N LYS A 315 -13.46 -12.22 -11.62
CA LYS A 315 -14.33 -13.39 -11.72
C LYS A 315 -15.31 -13.32 -12.90
N ASP A 316 -14.92 -12.62 -13.96
CA ASP A 316 -15.67 -12.56 -15.23
C ASP A 316 -14.74 -12.98 -16.36
N VAL A 317 -15.18 -13.95 -17.18
CA VAL A 317 -14.42 -14.53 -18.30
C VAL A 317 -14.01 -13.49 -19.32
N LYS A 318 -14.88 -12.53 -19.62
CA LYS A 318 -14.64 -11.57 -20.69
C LYS A 318 -13.44 -10.65 -20.39
N PRO A 319 -13.38 -9.90 -19.27
CA PRO A 319 -12.24 -9.04 -18.97
C PRO A 319 -10.96 -9.83 -18.69
N ILE A 320 -11.04 -11.08 -18.22
CA ILE A 320 -9.88 -11.95 -18.10
C ILE A 320 -9.29 -12.27 -19.47
N ASN A 321 -10.14 -12.72 -20.43
CA ASN A 321 -9.69 -13.05 -21.78
C ASN A 321 -9.19 -11.79 -22.53
N GLU A 322 -9.81 -10.62 -22.34
CA GLU A 322 -9.31 -9.36 -22.89
C GLU A 322 -7.86 -9.07 -22.44
N ARG A 323 -7.50 -9.38 -21.18
CA ARG A 323 -6.11 -9.27 -20.70
C ARG A 323 -5.21 -10.34 -21.33
N LEU A 324 -5.64 -11.60 -21.34
CA LEU A 324 -4.90 -12.72 -21.92
C LEU A 324 -4.63 -12.51 -23.42
N ASP A 325 -5.57 -11.94 -24.16
CA ASP A 325 -5.43 -11.62 -25.59
C ASP A 325 -4.33 -10.58 -25.84
N VAL A 326 -4.21 -9.57 -24.98
CA VAL A 326 -3.13 -8.57 -25.05
C VAL A 326 -1.78 -9.19 -24.69
N VAL A 327 -1.72 -10.00 -23.63
CA VAL A 327 -0.48 -10.72 -23.25
C VAL A 327 -0.02 -11.63 -24.38
N GLU A 328 -0.95 -12.36 -25.02
CA GLU A 328 -0.64 -13.20 -26.18
C GLU A 328 -0.15 -12.38 -27.38
N TYR A 329 -0.74 -11.21 -27.62
CA TYR A 329 -0.31 -10.31 -28.68
C TYR A 329 1.15 -9.85 -28.47
N PHE A 330 1.51 -9.41 -27.26
CA PHE A 330 2.91 -9.10 -26.94
C PHE A 330 3.85 -10.30 -27.10
N PHE A 331 3.34 -11.49 -26.86
CA PHE A 331 4.15 -12.71 -26.98
C PHE A 331 4.42 -13.06 -28.45
N ARG A 332 3.44 -12.86 -29.33
CA ARG A 332 3.50 -13.14 -30.78
C ARG A 332 4.23 -12.06 -31.57
N GLU A 333 4.11 -10.81 -31.14
CA GLU A 333 4.65 -9.63 -31.85
C GLU A 333 5.80 -8.99 -31.03
N PRO A 334 7.01 -9.55 -31.05
CA PRO A 334 8.11 -9.08 -30.23
C PRO A 334 8.54 -7.65 -30.58
N ASP A 335 8.49 -7.26 -31.86
CA ASP A 335 8.86 -5.90 -32.29
C ASP A 335 7.89 -4.86 -31.72
N PHE A 336 6.59 -5.17 -31.67
CA PHE A 336 5.60 -4.33 -31.04
C PHE A 336 5.84 -4.23 -29.52
N LYS A 337 6.12 -5.37 -28.87
CA LYS A 337 6.43 -5.45 -27.45
C LYS A 337 7.65 -4.57 -27.10
N ASP A 338 8.76 -4.72 -27.82
CA ASP A 338 10.00 -3.99 -27.57
C ASP A 338 9.82 -2.49 -27.84
N PHE A 339 9.02 -2.12 -28.83
CA PHE A 339 8.65 -0.73 -29.09
C PHE A 339 7.87 -0.11 -27.94
N ILE A 340 6.85 -0.79 -27.42
CA ILE A 340 6.05 -0.31 -26.27
C ILE A 340 6.95 -0.20 -25.04
N GLU A 341 7.80 -1.18 -24.78
CA GLU A 341 8.74 -1.21 -23.66
C GLU A 341 9.69 0.02 -23.69
N GLU A 342 10.26 0.32 -24.85
CA GLU A 342 11.12 1.51 -25.06
C GLU A 342 10.36 2.81 -24.73
N LYS A 343 9.10 2.95 -25.19
CA LYS A 343 8.33 4.17 -24.96
C LYS A 343 7.87 4.31 -23.50
N LEU A 344 7.57 3.21 -22.82
CA LEU A 344 7.22 3.23 -21.39
C LEU A 344 8.36 3.73 -20.50
N HIS A 345 9.62 3.47 -20.86
CA HIS A 345 10.79 4.03 -20.15
C HIS A 345 10.86 5.56 -20.17
N LEU A 346 10.20 6.22 -21.12
CA LEU A 346 10.11 7.67 -21.20
C LEU A 346 8.99 8.27 -20.33
N ILE A 347 8.09 7.39 -19.85
CA ILE A 347 6.91 7.79 -19.07
C ILE A 347 7.22 7.64 -17.58
N GLY A 348 7.27 8.73 -16.87
CA GLY A 348 7.42 8.75 -15.42
C GLY A 348 6.10 8.48 -14.67
N ASP A 349 6.02 8.90 -13.42
CA ASP A 349 4.81 8.76 -12.58
C ASP A 349 3.81 9.88 -12.85
N LEU A 350 2.98 9.71 -13.90
CA LEU A 350 1.99 10.70 -14.30
C LEU A 350 0.97 11.00 -13.18
N GLU A 351 0.57 9.99 -12.41
CA GLU A 351 -0.39 10.17 -11.31
C GLU A 351 0.16 11.15 -10.27
N ARG A 352 1.40 10.96 -9.81
CA ARG A 352 2.03 11.84 -8.81
C ARG A 352 2.44 13.20 -9.37
N ILE A 353 2.87 13.26 -10.62
CA ILE A 353 3.19 14.53 -11.29
C ILE A 353 1.94 15.41 -11.36
N VAL A 354 0.80 14.85 -11.76
CA VAL A 354 -0.46 15.58 -11.88
C VAL A 354 -0.97 16.05 -10.51
N SER A 355 -0.85 15.22 -9.48
CA SER A 355 -1.22 15.62 -8.12
C SER A 355 -0.37 16.78 -7.61
N LYS A 356 0.93 16.79 -7.87
CA LYS A 356 1.82 17.90 -7.53
C LYS A 356 1.46 19.18 -8.32
N ALA A 357 1.04 19.04 -9.58
CA ALA A 357 0.58 20.17 -10.38
C ALA A 357 -0.70 20.79 -9.76
N ALA A 358 -1.66 19.98 -9.36
CA ALA A 358 -2.90 20.42 -8.74
C ALA A 358 -2.68 21.23 -7.45
N VAL A 359 -1.69 20.82 -6.64
CA VAL A 359 -1.33 21.51 -5.39
C VAL A 359 -0.29 22.63 -5.58
N GLY A 360 0.11 22.92 -6.83
CA GLY A 360 1.09 23.95 -7.13
C GLY A 360 2.53 23.64 -6.66
N ARG A 361 2.86 22.36 -6.42
CA ARG A 361 4.16 21.89 -5.92
C ARG A 361 5.00 21.17 -6.99
N ILE A 362 4.57 21.19 -8.23
CA ILE A 362 5.32 20.61 -9.34
C ILE A 362 6.58 21.43 -9.62
N SER A 363 7.71 20.75 -9.80
CA SER A 363 8.98 21.40 -10.14
C SER A 363 9.11 21.59 -11.66
N PRO A 364 9.96 22.55 -12.13
CA PRO A 364 10.20 22.74 -13.57
C PRO A 364 10.71 21.48 -14.28
N ARG A 365 11.51 20.65 -13.63
CA ARG A 365 11.98 19.36 -14.18
C ARG A 365 10.86 18.35 -14.34
N GLU A 366 9.92 18.29 -13.40
CA GLU A 366 8.74 17.43 -13.50
C GLU A 366 7.79 17.89 -14.61
N VAL A 367 7.68 19.21 -14.87
CA VAL A 367 6.94 19.74 -16.03
C VAL A 367 7.59 19.28 -17.34
N VAL A 368 8.91 19.30 -17.44
CA VAL A 368 9.63 18.75 -18.61
C VAL A 368 9.43 17.24 -18.73
N GLN A 369 9.47 16.51 -17.62
CA GLN A 369 9.18 15.07 -17.61
C GLN A 369 7.76 14.78 -18.10
N LEU A 370 6.77 15.57 -17.68
CA LEU A 370 5.40 15.47 -18.18
C LEU A 370 5.33 15.69 -19.69
N LYS A 371 6.03 16.71 -20.22
CA LYS A 371 6.13 16.95 -21.66
C LYS A 371 6.66 15.71 -22.40
N VAL A 372 7.77 15.14 -21.93
CA VAL A 372 8.38 13.94 -22.53
C VAL A 372 7.42 12.75 -22.49
N ALA A 373 6.73 12.55 -21.37
CA ALA A 373 5.71 11.50 -21.25
C ALA A 373 4.55 11.70 -22.23
N LEU A 374 4.01 12.91 -22.36
CA LEU A 374 2.95 13.22 -23.33
C LEU A 374 3.41 13.04 -24.79
N GLN A 375 4.67 13.33 -25.09
CA GLN A 375 5.27 13.04 -26.41
C GLN A 375 5.38 11.54 -26.67
N ALA A 376 5.69 10.72 -25.67
CA ALA A 376 5.77 9.26 -25.79
C ALA A 376 4.39 8.59 -25.94
N ILE A 377 3.33 9.22 -25.44
CA ILE A 377 1.95 8.70 -25.56
C ILE A 377 1.47 8.69 -27.01
N GLU A 378 1.85 9.64 -27.85
CA GLU A 378 1.43 9.72 -29.24
C GLU A 378 1.82 8.47 -30.08
N PRO A 379 3.11 8.06 -30.11
CA PRO A 379 3.49 6.82 -30.81
C PRO A 379 2.88 5.56 -30.19
N ILE A 380 2.69 5.50 -28.86
CA ILE A 380 1.99 4.38 -28.19
C ILE A 380 0.54 4.31 -28.67
N LYS A 381 -0.18 5.44 -28.67
CA LYS A 381 -1.55 5.53 -29.17
C LYS A 381 -1.66 5.01 -30.60
N ASN A 382 -0.80 5.48 -31.47
CA ASN A 382 -0.82 5.08 -32.88
C ASN A 382 -0.51 3.59 -33.05
N ALA A 383 0.44 3.05 -32.33
CA ALA A 383 0.76 1.63 -32.33
C ALA A 383 -0.43 0.77 -31.84
N CYS A 384 -1.08 1.18 -30.74
CA CYS A 384 -2.25 0.47 -30.20
C CYS A 384 -3.44 0.53 -31.16
N LEU A 385 -3.72 1.64 -31.82
CA LEU A 385 -4.82 1.78 -32.80
C LEU A 385 -4.61 0.90 -34.04
N ASN A 386 -3.37 0.69 -34.45
CA ASN A 386 -3.02 -0.13 -35.61
C ASN A 386 -2.84 -1.61 -35.29
N ALA A 387 -2.90 -2.00 -33.99
CA ALA A 387 -2.74 -3.39 -33.57
C ALA A 387 -3.95 -4.23 -33.99
N ASP A 388 -3.70 -5.48 -34.42
CA ASP A 388 -4.76 -6.45 -34.66
C ASP A 388 -5.24 -7.11 -33.36
N ASN A 389 -5.63 -6.24 -32.40
CA ASN A 389 -6.17 -6.65 -31.09
C ASN A 389 -7.16 -5.59 -30.62
N GLU A 390 -8.40 -5.99 -30.36
CA GLU A 390 -9.50 -5.09 -29.97
C GLU A 390 -9.23 -4.37 -28.64
N SER A 391 -8.66 -5.06 -27.66
CA SER A 391 -8.35 -4.50 -26.34
C SER A 391 -7.24 -3.45 -26.41
N LEU A 392 -6.22 -3.65 -27.25
CA LEU A 392 -5.19 -2.64 -27.50
C LEU A 392 -5.78 -1.43 -28.23
N ARG A 393 -6.67 -1.63 -29.22
CA ARG A 393 -7.35 -0.50 -29.89
C ARG A 393 -8.17 0.32 -28.91
N LYS A 394 -8.92 -0.31 -27.99
CA LYS A 394 -9.66 0.39 -26.92
C LYS A 394 -8.73 1.21 -26.02
N ILE A 395 -7.56 0.69 -25.67
CA ILE A 395 -6.54 1.44 -24.93
C ILE A 395 -6.09 2.66 -25.75
N GLY A 396 -5.77 2.48 -27.03
CA GLY A 396 -5.36 3.57 -27.91
C GLY A 396 -6.44 4.65 -28.07
N GLU A 397 -7.71 4.29 -28.18
CA GLU A 397 -8.83 5.23 -28.28
C GLU A 397 -8.95 6.13 -27.05
N GLN A 398 -8.71 5.59 -25.86
CA GLN A 398 -8.82 6.30 -24.59
C GLN A 398 -7.62 7.21 -24.29
N LEU A 399 -6.46 6.99 -24.91
CA LEU A 399 -5.30 7.85 -24.74
C LEU A 399 -5.53 9.23 -25.36
N ASN A 400 -5.30 10.28 -24.57
CA ASN A 400 -5.40 11.66 -24.98
C ASN A 400 -4.01 12.28 -25.19
N LEU A 401 -3.78 12.91 -26.33
CA LEU A 401 -2.48 13.51 -26.65
C LEU A 401 -2.15 14.75 -25.82
N CYS A 402 -3.15 15.42 -25.27
CA CYS A 402 -3.01 16.69 -24.54
C CYS A 402 -2.11 17.68 -25.31
N ALA A 403 -2.32 17.76 -26.65
CA ALA A 403 -1.38 18.41 -27.58
C ALA A 403 -1.15 19.89 -27.26
N SER A 404 -2.22 20.64 -26.91
CA SER A 404 -2.12 22.08 -26.61
C SER A 404 -1.19 22.35 -25.42
N ILE A 405 -1.38 21.66 -24.31
CA ILE A 405 -0.52 21.85 -23.13
C ILE A 405 0.89 21.28 -23.35
N ARG A 406 1.02 20.14 -24.02
CA ARG A 406 2.31 19.54 -24.39
C ARG A 406 3.16 20.52 -25.20
N ASP A 407 2.56 21.10 -26.24
CA ASP A 407 3.25 22.01 -27.15
C ASP A 407 3.55 23.36 -26.48
N LYS A 408 2.66 23.81 -25.59
CA LYS A 408 2.91 24.99 -24.76
C LYS A 408 4.08 24.79 -23.82
N ILE A 409 4.16 23.68 -23.11
CA ILE A 409 5.30 23.35 -22.24
C ILE A 409 6.59 23.30 -23.09
N ALA A 410 6.55 22.68 -24.27
CA ALA A 410 7.70 22.57 -25.15
C ALA A 410 8.23 23.96 -25.63
N LYS A 411 7.32 24.92 -25.77
CA LYS A 411 7.65 26.28 -26.19
C LYS A 411 8.14 27.16 -25.04
N GLU A 412 7.50 27.03 -23.87
CA GLU A 412 7.65 27.99 -22.77
C GLU A 412 8.70 27.59 -21.73
N ILE A 413 8.99 26.31 -21.56
CA ILE A 413 9.94 25.81 -20.55
C ILE A 413 11.25 25.38 -21.21
N ASN A 414 12.37 25.78 -20.61
CA ASN A 414 13.68 25.29 -21.01
C ASN A 414 13.77 23.75 -20.93
N ASN A 415 14.57 23.14 -21.82
CA ASN A 415 14.70 21.67 -21.84
C ASN A 415 15.45 21.10 -20.64
N ASP A 416 16.34 21.85 -20.02
CA ASP A 416 17.05 21.49 -18.79
C ASP A 416 16.90 22.61 -17.75
N PRO A 417 15.72 22.79 -17.18
CA PRO A 417 15.47 23.83 -16.21
C PRO A 417 16.07 23.47 -14.84
N PRO A 418 16.34 24.47 -13.98
CA PRO A 418 16.72 24.22 -12.60
C PRO A 418 15.61 23.49 -11.85
N LEU A 419 15.97 22.86 -10.71
CA LEU A 419 14.98 22.17 -9.85
C LEU A 419 13.96 23.13 -9.23
N LEU A 420 14.40 24.35 -8.90
CA LEU A 420 13.60 25.37 -8.22
C LEU A 420 13.46 26.61 -9.10
N VAL A 421 12.24 27.16 -9.19
CA VAL A 421 11.94 28.36 -9.99
C VAL A 421 12.78 29.56 -9.56
N ASN A 422 13.04 29.70 -8.25
CA ASN A 422 13.84 30.81 -7.69
C ASN A 422 15.33 30.80 -8.07
N LYS A 423 15.79 29.84 -8.85
CA LYS A 423 17.16 29.84 -9.42
C LYS A 423 17.25 30.60 -10.76
N GLY A 424 16.09 30.93 -11.34
CA GLY A 424 16.02 31.56 -12.67
C GLY A 424 16.38 30.60 -13.80
N GLY A 425 16.05 30.98 -15.02
CA GLY A 425 16.35 30.20 -16.22
C GLY A 425 15.34 29.09 -16.49
N VAL A 426 14.12 29.19 -15.97
CA VAL A 426 13.05 28.22 -16.18
C VAL A 426 12.31 28.45 -17.50
N ILE A 427 11.99 29.69 -17.81
CA ILE A 427 11.25 30.07 -19.02
C ILE A 427 12.22 30.17 -20.22
N ALA A 428 11.84 29.65 -21.37
CA ALA A 428 12.63 29.72 -22.61
C ALA A 428 12.72 31.16 -23.16
N ASP A 429 13.73 31.41 -23.95
CA ASP A 429 13.90 32.69 -24.64
C ASP A 429 12.82 32.87 -25.74
N GLY A 430 12.35 34.09 -25.95
CA GLY A 430 11.32 34.40 -26.94
C GLY A 430 9.87 34.17 -26.49
N VAL A 431 9.66 33.78 -25.25
CA VAL A 431 8.32 33.56 -24.66
C VAL A 431 7.67 34.86 -24.22
N ASN A 432 8.49 35.74 -23.61
CA ASN A 432 8.00 37.00 -23.09
C ASN A 432 9.04 38.13 -23.39
N GLN A 433 8.60 39.17 -24.12
CA GLN A 433 9.46 40.23 -24.53
C GLN A 433 10.09 41.01 -23.34
N GLU A 434 9.31 41.28 -22.30
CA GLU A 434 9.80 41.96 -21.08
C GLU A 434 10.89 41.14 -20.39
N LEU A 435 10.73 39.81 -20.33
CA LEU A 435 11.72 38.89 -19.74
C LEU A 435 13.02 38.89 -20.55
N ASP A 436 12.91 38.88 -21.87
CA ASP A 436 14.07 38.89 -22.76
C ASP A 436 14.84 40.23 -22.68
N GLU A 437 14.14 41.36 -22.59
CA GLU A 437 14.73 42.67 -22.35
C GLU A 437 15.45 42.74 -21.00
N LEU A 438 14.85 42.23 -19.92
CA LEU A 438 15.50 42.17 -18.60
C LEU A 438 16.73 41.27 -18.57
N ARG A 439 16.69 40.14 -19.27
CA ARG A 439 17.86 39.25 -19.42
C ARG A 439 18.96 39.93 -20.18
N HIS A 440 18.63 40.67 -21.26
CA HIS A 440 19.62 41.42 -22.00
C HIS A 440 20.29 42.46 -21.11
N ILE A 441 19.53 43.18 -20.28
CA ILE A 441 20.08 44.19 -19.35
C ILE A 441 21.00 43.49 -18.32
N ALA A 442 20.61 42.36 -17.76
CA ALA A 442 21.44 41.63 -16.81
C ALA A 442 22.73 41.08 -17.43
N TYR A 443 22.66 40.58 -18.66
CA TYR A 443 23.82 40.07 -19.42
C TYR A 443 24.78 41.21 -19.84
N SER A 444 24.23 42.27 -20.45
CA SER A 444 25.03 43.42 -20.86
C SER A 444 25.67 44.14 -19.65
N GLY A 445 24.99 44.12 -18.50
CA GLY A 445 25.53 44.60 -17.23
C GLY A 445 26.74 43.79 -16.74
N LYS A 446 26.76 42.48 -16.89
CA LYS A 446 27.93 41.63 -16.56
C LYS A 446 29.11 41.85 -17.52
N ASP A 447 28.83 41.96 -18.79
CA ASP A 447 29.86 42.27 -19.77
C ASP A 447 30.46 43.66 -19.52
N TYR A 448 29.64 44.63 -19.15
CA TYR A 448 30.13 45.97 -18.80
C TYR A 448 31.01 45.93 -17.54
N LEU A 449 30.70 45.14 -16.51
CA LEU A 449 31.56 44.94 -15.34
C LEU A 449 32.94 44.39 -15.73
N LEU A 450 33.00 43.49 -16.70
CA LEU A 450 34.28 42.99 -17.25
C LEU A 450 35.05 44.10 -17.97
N GLN A 451 34.37 44.93 -18.75
CA GLN A 451 34.99 46.09 -19.41
C GLN A 451 35.49 47.12 -18.39
N VAL A 452 34.71 47.40 -17.34
CA VAL A 452 35.14 48.27 -16.23
C VAL A 452 36.36 47.67 -15.54
N GLN A 453 36.39 46.37 -15.28
CA GLN A 453 37.54 45.68 -14.68
C GLN A 453 38.80 45.85 -15.55
N GLN A 454 38.68 45.66 -16.84
CA GLN A 454 39.78 45.81 -17.76
C GLN A 454 40.24 47.28 -17.82
N ARG A 455 39.33 48.21 -18.03
CA ARG A 455 39.58 49.65 -18.07
C ARG A 455 40.31 50.15 -16.82
N GLU A 456 39.78 49.81 -15.64
CA GLU A 456 40.37 50.21 -14.34
C GLU A 456 41.72 49.52 -14.11
N SER A 457 41.91 48.30 -14.57
CA SER A 457 43.22 47.62 -14.53
C SER A 457 44.27 48.34 -15.39
N GLU A 458 43.89 48.81 -16.58
CA GLU A 458 44.76 49.57 -17.50
C GLU A 458 45.06 50.96 -16.92
N LEU A 459 44.06 51.69 -16.47
CA LEU A 459 44.20 53.03 -15.89
C LEU A 459 45.06 53.08 -14.63
N THR A 460 44.90 52.14 -13.74
CA THR A 460 45.61 52.05 -12.47
C THR A 460 46.94 51.32 -12.55
N GLY A 461 47.15 50.55 -13.63
CA GLY A 461 48.32 49.68 -13.77
C GLY A 461 48.37 48.57 -12.74
N ILE A 462 47.17 48.07 -12.33
CA ILE A 462 47.02 46.96 -11.38
C ILE A 462 46.52 45.72 -12.12
N PRO A 463 47.40 44.81 -12.57
CA PRO A 463 47.00 43.66 -13.39
C PRO A 463 46.24 42.60 -12.63
N SER A 464 46.26 42.63 -11.28
CA SER A 464 45.56 41.67 -10.41
C SER A 464 44.24 42.21 -9.89
N LEU A 465 43.70 43.29 -10.43
CA LEU A 465 42.42 43.85 -10.08
C LEU A 465 41.30 42.90 -10.48
N LYS A 466 40.37 42.65 -9.55
CA LYS A 466 39.16 41.84 -9.77
C LYS A 466 37.93 42.60 -9.33
N ILE A 467 36.87 42.53 -10.15
CA ILE A 467 35.53 42.89 -9.69
C ILE A 467 34.81 41.58 -9.23
N ALA A 468 34.29 41.58 -8.02
CA ALA A 468 33.59 40.47 -7.45
C ALA A 468 32.38 40.96 -6.65
N TYR A 469 31.42 40.00 -6.34
CA TYR A 469 30.23 40.32 -5.62
C TYR A 469 30.28 39.72 -4.19
N ASN A 470 29.70 40.42 -3.22
CA ASN A 470 29.54 39.99 -1.86
C ASN A 470 28.17 40.46 -1.31
N ASN A 471 27.41 39.58 -0.66
CA ASN A 471 26.06 39.87 -0.11
C ASN A 471 26.02 41.07 0.89
N VAL A 472 27.15 41.44 1.47
CA VAL A 472 27.23 42.56 2.47
C VAL A 472 27.52 43.91 1.79
N PHE A 473 28.35 43.94 0.74
CA PHE A 473 28.85 45.18 0.13
C PHE A 473 28.46 45.35 -1.32
N GLY A 474 27.80 44.31 -1.95
CA GLY A 474 27.50 44.29 -3.36
C GLY A 474 28.73 44.04 -4.24
N TYR A 475 28.78 44.64 -5.43
CA TYR A 475 29.95 44.58 -6.31
C TYR A 475 31.08 45.46 -5.76
N TYR A 476 32.29 44.87 -5.73
CA TYR A 476 33.48 45.55 -5.23
C TYR A 476 34.71 45.26 -6.11
N ILE A 477 35.65 46.17 -6.08
CA ILE A 477 36.96 46.02 -6.70
C ILE A 477 37.93 45.50 -5.65
N GLU A 478 38.51 44.31 -5.85
CA GLU A 478 39.52 43.73 -4.95
C GLU A 478 40.92 44.03 -5.48
N VAL A 479 41.73 44.67 -4.65
CA VAL A 479 43.10 45.04 -4.92
C VAL A 479 44.03 44.39 -3.91
N ARG A 480 45.08 43.67 -4.35
CA ARG A 480 46.09 43.08 -3.46
C ARG A 480 46.88 44.16 -2.77
N ASN A 481 47.28 43.94 -1.52
CA ASN A 481 48.05 44.91 -0.68
C ASN A 481 49.34 45.35 -1.34
N THR A 482 49.95 44.62 -2.27
CA THR A 482 51.13 44.97 -3.07
C THR A 482 50.90 46.16 -4.01
N HIS A 483 49.65 46.49 -4.35
CA HIS A 483 49.27 47.57 -5.27
C HIS A 483 48.36 48.65 -4.62
N LYS A 484 48.24 48.68 -3.29
CA LYS A 484 47.33 49.60 -2.60
C LYS A 484 47.68 51.06 -2.87
N ASP A 485 48.94 51.37 -3.08
CA ASP A 485 49.44 52.75 -3.33
C ASP A 485 49.07 53.27 -4.72
N LYS A 486 48.58 52.39 -5.61
CA LYS A 486 48.11 52.75 -6.98
C LYS A 486 46.60 52.97 -7.03
N VAL A 487 45.89 52.82 -5.92
CA VAL A 487 44.44 52.98 -5.88
C VAL A 487 44.05 54.45 -5.99
N PRO A 488 43.14 54.82 -6.93
CA PRO A 488 42.67 56.19 -7.06
C PRO A 488 41.96 56.72 -5.80
N ALA A 489 42.15 58.02 -5.51
CA ALA A 489 41.57 58.65 -4.34
C ALA A 489 40.01 58.71 -4.31
N ASN A 490 39.37 58.57 -5.45
CA ASN A 490 37.93 58.54 -5.61
C ASN A 490 37.30 57.16 -5.33
N TRP A 491 38.12 56.11 -5.11
CA TRP A 491 37.58 54.79 -4.68
C TRP A 491 37.31 54.76 -3.16
N ILE A 492 36.15 54.30 -2.78
CA ILE A 492 35.77 54.24 -1.39
C ILE A 492 36.13 52.86 -0.83
N ARG A 493 37.06 52.81 0.13
CA ARG A 493 37.43 51.56 0.81
C ARG A 493 36.32 51.07 1.73
N LYS A 494 35.89 49.81 1.58
CA LYS A 494 34.83 49.15 2.39
C LYS A 494 35.35 48.07 3.31
N GLN A 495 36.41 47.36 2.93
CA GLN A 495 36.95 46.28 3.73
C GLN A 495 38.44 46.11 3.52
N THR A 496 39.16 45.86 4.60
CA THR A 496 40.57 45.49 4.60
C THR A 496 40.65 44.00 4.96
N LEU A 497 41.30 43.21 4.09
CA LEU A 497 41.59 41.78 4.30
C LEU A 497 43.09 41.62 4.59
N VAL A 498 43.50 40.42 5.02
CA VAL A 498 44.93 40.11 5.28
C VAL A 498 45.83 40.38 4.05
N ASN A 499 45.34 40.03 2.84
CA ASN A 499 46.13 40.09 1.58
C ASN A 499 45.59 41.05 0.53
N ALA A 500 44.43 41.70 0.76
CA ALA A 500 43.77 42.57 -0.21
C ALA A 500 42.92 43.64 0.49
N GLU A 501 42.58 44.69 -0.23
CA GLU A 501 41.56 45.68 0.16
C GLU A 501 40.41 45.68 -0.88
N ARG A 502 39.21 46.00 -0.38
CA ARG A 502 38.00 46.04 -1.20
C ARG A 502 37.46 47.45 -1.31
N TYR A 503 37.22 47.88 -2.49
CA TYR A 503 36.79 49.23 -2.87
C TYR A 503 35.48 49.22 -3.64
N ILE A 504 34.71 50.29 -3.55
CA ILE A 504 33.57 50.58 -4.40
C ILE A 504 33.73 51.93 -5.09
N THR A 505 33.14 52.01 -6.30
CA THR A 505 33.00 53.27 -7.06
C THR A 505 31.55 53.65 -7.19
N GLN A 506 31.26 54.89 -7.45
CA GLN A 506 29.90 55.38 -7.71
C GLN A 506 29.30 54.69 -8.96
N GLU A 507 30.09 54.57 -10.01
CA GLU A 507 29.70 53.85 -11.23
C GLU A 507 29.35 52.40 -11.00
N LEU A 508 30.17 51.69 -10.19
CA LEU A 508 29.93 50.30 -9.84
C LEU A 508 28.60 50.13 -9.08
N LYS A 509 28.28 51.10 -8.21
CA LYS A 509 27.05 51.07 -7.45
C LYS A 509 25.79 51.31 -8.29
N GLU A 510 25.85 52.27 -9.23
CA GLU A 510 24.75 52.53 -10.17
C GLU A 510 24.45 51.35 -11.07
N TYR A 511 25.48 50.64 -11.51
CA TYR A 511 25.36 49.41 -12.33
C TYR A 511 24.84 48.24 -11.49
N GLU A 512 25.28 48.14 -10.24
CA GLU A 512 24.79 47.15 -9.31
C GLU A 512 23.27 47.26 -9.12
N GLU A 513 22.75 48.47 -8.87
CA GLU A 513 21.32 48.71 -8.73
C GLU A 513 20.54 48.31 -10.02
N LYS A 514 21.10 48.54 -11.21
CA LYS A 514 20.50 48.12 -12.49
C LYS A 514 20.49 46.60 -12.64
N ILE A 515 21.61 45.92 -12.36
CA ILE A 515 21.74 44.46 -12.53
C ILE A 515 20.86 43.72 -11.51
N LEU A 516 20.96 44.08 -10.22
CA LEU A 516 20.19 43.44 -9.17
C LEU A 516 18.68 43.69 -9.34
N GLY A 517 18.31 44.92 -9.71
CA GLY A 517 16.92 45.25 -10.01
C GLY A 517 16.37 44.47 -11.24
N ALA A 518 17.21 44.17 -12.24
CA ALA A 518 16.82 43.31 -13.36
C ALA A 518 16.71 41.82 -12.94
N GLU A 519 17.68 41.29 -12.18
CA GLU A 519 17.69 39.92 -11.69
C GLU A 519 16.45 39.63 -10.79
N ASP A 520 16.09 40.52 -9.87
CA ASP A 520 14.90 40.40 -9.04
C ASP A 520 13.60 40.39 -9.90
N LYS A 521 13.50 41.28 -10.87
CA LYS A 521 12.35 41.33 -11.78
C LYS A 521 12.27 40.10 -12.67
N ILE A 522 13.40 39.56 -13.14
CA ILE A 522 13.45 38.28 -13.88
C ILE A 522 12.85 37.17 -13.05
N LEU A 523 13.28 37.00 -11.78
CA LEU A 523 12.77 35.95 -10.91
C LEU A 523 11.26 36.10 -10.62
N ILE A 524 10.78 37.31 -10.40
CA ILE A 524 9.35 37.59 -10.19
C ILE A 524 8.56 37.22 -11.45
N LEU A 525 9.02 37.63 -12.63
CA LEU A 525 8.35 37.42 -13.90
C LEU A 525 8.37 35.93 -14.30
N GLU A 526 9.51 35.26 -14.17
CA GLU A 526 9.62 33.82 -14.42
C GLU A 526 8.70 33.02 -13.49
N THR A 527 8.65 33.39 -12.19
CA THR A 527 7.76 32.73 -11.22
C THR A 527 6.28 32.93 -11.62
N ARG A 528 5.92 34.13 -12.05
CA ARG A 528 4.56 34.41 -12.52
C ARG A 528 4.19 33.57 -13.74
N LEU A 529 5.01 33.60 -14.78
CA LEU A 529 4.78 32.84 -16.03
C LEU A 529 4.71 31.33 -15.78
N TYR A 530 5.60 30.83 -14.93
CA TYR A 530 5.58 29.42 -14.53
C TYR A 530 4.29 29.04 -13.79
N ASN A 531 3.84 29.86 -12.84
CA ASN A 531 2.59 29.61 -12.10
C ASN A 531 1.35 29.71 -13.02
N GLU A 532 1.36 30.60 -14.00
CA GLU A 532 0.31 30.69 -15.02
C GLU A 532 0.23 29.40 -15.85
N LEU A 533 1.38 28.85 -16.28
CA LEU A 533 1.45 27.58 -16.98
C LEU A 533 0.95 26.41 -16.12
N VAL A 534 1.36 26.35 -14.83
CA VAL A 534 0.90 25.32 -13.90
C VAL A 534 -0.60 25.42 -13.64
N ALA A 535 -1.16 26.62 -13.58
CA ALA A 535 -2.61 26.82 -13.44
C ALA A 535 -3.37 26.30 -14.67
N GLU A 536 -2.88 26.54 -15.89
CA GLU A 536 -3.49 26.00 -17.11
C GLU A 536 -3.39 24.46 -17.19
N LEU A 537 -2.33 23.87 -16.63
CA LEU A 537 -2.17 22.43 -16.57
C LEU A 537 -3.31 21.76 -15.78
N ALA A 538 -3.94 22.47 -14.85
CA ALA A 538 -5.07 21.96 -14.06
C ALA A 538 -6.25 21.51 -14.93
N ASP A 539 -6.52 22.17 -16.07
CA ASP A 539 -7.60 21.82 -16.99
C ASP A 539 -7.37 20.46 -17.68
N PHE A 540 -6.14 19.98 -17.73
CA PHE A 540 -5.77 18.72 -18.37
C PHE A 540 -5.64 17.55 -17.38
N ILE A 541 -5.79 17.79 -16.08
CA ILE A 541 -5.66 16.75 -15.03
C ILE A 541 -6.51 15.53 -15.33
N PRO A 542 -7.82 15.62 -15.65
CA PRO A 542 -8.63 14.43 -15.91
C PRO A 542 -8.15 13.63 -17.12
N ALA A 543 -7.71 14.30 -18.18
CA ALA A 543 -7.22 13.65 -19.39
C ALA A 543 -5.89 12.92 -19.13
N ILE A 544 -4.98 13.53 -18.35
CA ILE A 544 -3.70 12.93 -17.97
C ILE A 544 -3.90 11.74 -17.01
N GLN A 545 -4.89 11.79 -16.12
CA GLN A 545 -5.24 10.68 -15.24
C GLN A 545 -5.79 9.46 -16.03
N ILE A 546 -6.57 9.71 -17.08
CA ILE A 546 -7.00 8.65 -18.01
C ILE A 546 -5.78 8.04 -18.70
N ASN A 547 -4.86 8.86 -19.20
CA ASN A 547 -3.60 8.40 -19.77
C ASN A 547 -2.82 7.53 -18.78
N ALA A 548 -2.64 8.00 -17.55
CA ALA A 548 -1.94 7.27 -16.50
C ALA A 548 -2.55 5.88 -16.25
N THR A 549 -3.89 5.80 -16.20
CA THR A 549 -4.63 4.54 -16.04
C THR A 549 -4.40 3.59 -17.22
N GLN A 550 -4.46 4.08 -18.47
CA GLN A 550 -4.26 3.22 -19.65
C GLN A 550 -2.80 2.77 -19.79
N ILE A 551 -1.85 3.65 -19.51
CA ILE A 551 -0.43 3.32 -19.49
C ILE A 551 -0.11 2.30 -18.40
N ALA A 552 -0.66 2.44 -17.19
CA ALA A 552 -0.49 1.47 -16.11
C ALA A 552 -1.04 0.08 -16.50
N ARG A 553 -2.22 0.02 -17.18
CA ARG A 553 -2.77 -1.23 -17.70
C ARG A 553 -1.86 -1.87 -18.74
N LEU A 554 -1.36 -1.08 -19.69
CA LEU A 554 -0.47 -1.55 -20.75
C LEU A 554 0.84 -2.09 -20.15
N ASP A 555 1.40 -1.41 -19.17
CA ASP A 555 2.61 -1.79 -18.44
C ASP A 555 2.42 -3.11 -17.65
N CYS A 556 1.29 -3.29 -16.97
CA CYS A 556 0.97 -4.56 -16.30
C CYS A 556 0.88 -5.72 -17.29
N LEU A 557 0.22 -5.53 -18.44
CA LEU A 557 0.07 -6.58 -19.45
C LEU A 557 1.42 -6.90 -20.11
N LEU A 558 2.26 -5.91 -20.33
CA LEU A 558 3.64 -6.08 -20.77
C LEU A 558 4.47 -6.86 -19.73
N SER A 559 4.32 -6.52 -18.45
CA SER A 559 4.95 -7.25 -17.34
C SER A 559 4.60 -8.72 -17.34
N PHE A 560 3.33 -9.07 -17.56
CA PHE A 560 2.90 -10.47 -17.70
C PHE A 560 3.53 -11.17 -18.90
N ALA A 561 3.64 -10.51 -20.05
CA ALA A 561 4.30 -11.06 -21.23
C ALA A 561 5.81 -11.28 -20.97
N ASN A 562 6.49 -10.35 -20.29
CA ASN A 562 7.89 -10.49 -19.94
C ASN A 562 8.11 -11.63 -18.93
N ALA A 563 7.25 -11.74 -17.90
CA ALA A 563 7.28 -12.85 -16.95
C ALA A 563 7.03 -14.20 -17.63
N ALA A 564 6.07 -14.27 -18.57
CA ALA A 564 5.75 -15.48 -19.31
C ALA A 564 6.93 -15.94 -20.18
N ARG A 565 7.59 -15.02 -20.86
CA ARG A 565 8.76 -15.33 -21.70
C ARG A 565 9.95 -15.80 -20.87
N ALA A 566 10.24 -15.10 -19.76
CA ALA A 566 11.36 -15.42 -18.88
C ALA A 566 11.20 -16.81 -18.22
N ASN A 567 9.97 -17.16 -17.82
CA ASN A 567 9.68 -18.35 -17.03
C ASN A 567 8.97 -19.48 -17.82
N LYS A 568 8.81 -19.33 -19.14
CA LYS A 568 8.14 -20.31 -20.02
C LYS A 568 6.73 -20.64 -19.54
N TYR A 569 5.93 -19.59 -19.24
CA TYR A 569 4.53 -19.75 -18.90
C TYR A 569 3.69 -19.81 -20.17
N ILE A 570 2.53 -20.43 -20.06
CA ILE A 570 1.60 -20.64 -21.18
C ILE A 570 0.28 -19.91 -20.94
N ARG A 571 -0.45 -19.64 -22.04
CA ARG A 571 -1.79 -19.08 -21.95
C ARG A 571 -2.76 -20.10 -21.36
N PRO A 572 -3.45 -19.81 -20.24
CA PRO A 572 -4.52 -20.66 -19.73
C PRO A 572 -5.80 -20.47 -20.53
N VAL A 573 -6.65 -21.51 -20.56
CA VAL A 573 -8.04 -21.42 -21.00
C VAL A 573 -8.87 -21.09 -19.77
N VAL A 574 -9.55 -19.93 -19.77
CA VAL A 574 -10.45 -19.53 -18.68
C VAL A 574 -11.89 -19.59 -19.19
N ALA A 575 -12.72 -20.36 -18.52
CA ALA A 575 -14.10 -20.64 -18.95
C ALA A 575 -15.10 -20.47 -17.78
N ASP A 576 -16.37 -20.26 -18.12
CA ASP A 576 -17.48 -20.20 -17.15
C ASP A 576 -18.02 -21.59 -16.83
N ASP A 577 -17.15 -22.45 -16.30
CA ASP A 577 -17.45 -23.81 -15.87
C ASP A 577 -16.83 -24.13 -14.50
N ASP A 578 -16.94 -25.38 -14.05
CA ASP A 578 -16.45 -25.82 -12.73
C ASP A 578 -15.22 -26.75 -12.83
N ILE A 579 -14.57 -26.81 -14.00
CA ILE A 579 -13.44 -27.69 -14.23
C ILE A 579 -12.12 -26.96 -13.93
N LEU A 580 -11.26 -27.57 -13.14
CA LEU A 580 -9.88 -27.15 -12.95
C LEU A 580 -8.97 -28.30 -13.42
N ASP A 581 -8.36 -28.15 -14.59
CA ASP A 581 -7.44 -29.15 -15.18
C ASP A 581 -6.10 -28.51 -15.47
N ILE A 582 -5.12 -28.80 -14.61
CA ILE A 582 -3.76 -28.29 -14.72
C ILE A 582 -2.83 -29.48 -15.05
N LYS A 583 -2.14 -29.42 -16.18
CA LYS A 583 -1.16 -30.40 -16.58
C LYS A 583 0.24 -29.87 -16.41
N GLN A 584 1.11 -30.67 -15.77
CA GLN A 584 2.50 -30.31 -15.48
C GLN A 584 2.62 -28.92 -14.85
N GLY A 585 1.77 -28.64 -13.85
CA GLY A 585 1.82 -27.41 -13.07
C GLY A 585 3.09 -27.28 -12.29
N ARG A 586 3.65 -26.08 -12.20
CA ARG A 586 4.85 -25.72 -11.43
C ARG A 586 4.54 -24.60 -10.45
N HIS A 587 5.26 -24.55 -9.32
CA HIS A 587 5.07 -23.50 -8.34
C HIS A 587 5.91 -22.26 -8.73
N PRO A 588 5.28 -21.11 -9.08
CA PRO A 588 6.00 -19.97 -9.68
C PRO A 588 7.12 -19.42 -8.78
N VAL A 589 6.90 -19.39 -7.46
CA VAL A 589 7.88 -18.83 -6.52
C VAL A 589 9.00 -19.84 -6.22
N ILE A 590 8.67 -21.09 -5.91
CA ILE A 590 9.67 -22.11 -5.59
C ILE A 590 10.57 -22.39 -6.80
N GLU A 591 9.98 -22.47 -8.00
CA GLU A 591 10.77 -22.68 -9.24
C GLU A 591 11.84 -21.60 -9.42
N LYS A 592 11.53 -20.35 -9.06
CA LYS A 592 12.45 -19.22 -9.18
C LYS A 592 13.58 -19.25 -8.14
N GLN A 593 13.35 -19.89 -6.98
CA GLN A 593 14.31 -20.00 -5.89
C GLN A 593 15.24 -21.23 -5.99
N LEU A 594 14.95 -22.17 -6.91
CA LEU A 594 15.78 -23.35 -7.07
C LEU A 594 17.19 -22.99 -7.53
N PRO A 595 18.22 -23.69 -7.01
CA PRO A 595 19.59 -23.53 -7.47
C PRO A 595 19.72 -23.78 -8.98
N ALA A 596 20.71 -23.14 -9.61
CA ALA A 596 20.97 -23.33 -11.03
C ALA A 596 21.21 -24.81 -11.36
N GLY A 597 20.42 -25.37 -12.26
CA GLY A 597 20.50 -26.78 -12.68
C GLY A 597 19.46 -27.71 -12.03
N GLU A 598 18.80 -27.28 -10.94
CA GLU A 598 17.69 -28.03 -10.38
C GLU A 598 16.37 -27.64 -11.08
N LYS A 599 15.51 -28.65 -11.31
CA LYS A 599 14.18 -28.43 -11.93
C LYS A 599 13.08 -28.71 -10.92
N TYR A 600 12.05 -27.88 -10.94
CA TYR A 600 10.83 -28.15 -10.17
C TYR A 600 10.11 -29.38 -10.74
N ILE A 601 9.65 -30.28 -9.88
CA ILE A 601 8.89 -31.46 -10.29
C ILE A 601 7.44 -31.05 -10.52
N ALA A 602 7.07 -31.00 -11.78
CA ALA A 602 5.74 -30.60 -12.21
C ALA A 602 4.69 -31.68 -11.91
N ASN A 603 3.46 -31.25 -11.58
CA ASN A 603 2.37 -32.13 -11.19
C ASN A 603 1.07 -31.79 -11.92
N ASP A 604 0.25 -32.83 -12.14
CA ASP A 604 -1.10 -32.71 -12.70
C ASP A 604 -2.12 -32.59 -11.56
N VAL A 605 -3.09 -31.70 -11.70
CA VAL A 605 -4.20 -31.54 -10.76
C VAL A 605 -5.48 -31.41 -11.57
N TYR A 606 -6.45 -32.29 -11.28
CA TYR A 606 -7.79 -32.23 -11.87
C TYR A 606 -8.85 -32.15 -10.76
N LEU A 607 -9.75 -31.19 -10.83
CA LEU A 607 -10.91 -31.05 -9.93
C LEU A 607 -12.14 -30.66 -10.75
N ASP A 608 -13.29 -31.25 -10.40
CA ASP A 608 -14.61 -30.86 -10.86
C ASP A 608 -15.63 -30.96 -9.72
N THR A 609 -16.89 -30.65 -9.97
CA THR A 609 -17.96 -30.73 -8.97
C THR A 609 -18.78 -32.03 -9.04
N GLU A 610 -18.49 -32.93 -10.01
CA GLU A 610 -19.29 -34.13 -10.28
C GLU A 610 -18.55 -35.42 -9.99
N THR A 611 -17.27 -35.53 -10.40
CA THR A 611 -16.50 -36.78 -10.34
C THR A 611 -15.34 -36.74 -9.35
N GLN A 612 -14.67 -35.62 -9.23
CA GLN A 612 -13.50 -35.43 -8.39
C GLN A 612 -13.52 -34.04 -7.70
N GLN A 613 -14.43 -33.88 -6.76
CA GLN A 613 -14.62 -32.62 -6.03
C GLN A 613 -13.53 -32.38 -4.99
N ILE A 614 -13.15 -33.45 -4.29
CA ILE A 614 -12.18 -33.41 -3.20
C ILE A 614 -11.05 -34.38 -3.48
N ILE A 615 -9.81 -33.88 -3.40
CA ILE A 615 -8.61 -34.71 -3.42
C ILE A 615 -8.03 -34.75 -2.00
N ILE A 616 -7.96 -35.93 -1.42
CA ILE A 616 -7.20 -36.18 -0.19
C ILE A 616 -5.79 -36.53 -0.58
N ILE A 617 -4.81 -35.78 -0.06
CA ILE A 617 -3.40 -35.93 -0.38
C ILE A 617 -2.65 -36.40 0.87
N THR A 618 -2.22 -37.66 0.84
CA THR A 618 -1.41 -38.25 1.90
C THR A 618 0.08 -38.26 1.52
N GLY A 619 0.95 -38.53 2.46
CA GLY A 619 2.38 -38.64 2.25
C GLY A 619 3.20 -37.99 3.36
N PRO A 620 4.51 -38.21 3.38
CA PRO A 620 5.38 -37.73 4.44
C PRO A 620 5.53 -36.19 4.43
N ASN A 621 5.91 -35.64 5.58
CA ASN A 621 6.34 -34.25 5.65
C ASN A 621 7.57 -34.06 4.78
N MET A 622 7.76 -32.89 4.20
CA MET A 622 8.78 -32.52 3.22
C MET A 622 8.61 -33.14 1.80
N ALA A 623 7.57 -33.97 1.58
CA ALA A 623 7.28 -34.49 0.24
C ALA A 623 6.77 -33.44 -0.74
N GLY A 624 6.34 -32.27 -0.28
CA GLY A 624 5.87 -31.17 -1.12
C GLY A 624 4.35 -30.99 -1.20
N LYS A 625 3.58 -31.60 -0.28
CA LYS A 625 2.11 -31.46 -0.19
C LYS A 625 1.68 -29.98 -0.18
N SER A 626 2.19 -29.20 0.76
CA SER A 626 1.88 -27.77 0.92
C SER A 626 2.26 -26.94 -0.33
N ALA A 627 3.38 -27.28 -0.98
CA ALA A 627 3.81 -26.64 -2.22
C ALA A 627 2.83 -26.91 -3.37
N LEU A 628 2.29 -28.13 -3.47
CA LEU A 628 1.29 -28.51 -4.47
C LEU A 628 -0.04 -27.76 -4.27
N LEU A 629 -0.51 -27.64 -3.02
CA LEU A 629 -1.71 -26.86 -2.69
C LEU A 629 -1.53 -25.41 -3.14
N ARG A 630 -0.47 -24.76 -2.68
CA ARG A 630 -0.15 -23.37 -3.03
C ARG A 630 0.01 -23.18 -4.55
N GLN A 631 0.69 -24.09 -5.22
CA GLN A 631 0.84 -24.10 -6.68
C GLN A 631 -0.51 -24.03 -7.39
N THR A 632 -1.47 -24.86 -6.98
CA THR A 632 -2.82 -24.91 -7.58
C THR A 632 -3.56 -23.59 -7.41
N ALA A 633 -3.53 -23.01 -6.21
CA ALA A 633 -4.13 -21.71 -5.95
C ALA A 633 -3.45 -20.58 -6.73
N LEU A 634 -2.11 -20.56 -6.77
CA LEU A 634 -1.35 -19.53 -7.48
C LEU A 634 -1.60 -19.58 -9.00
N ILE A 635 -1.64 -20.77 -9.61
CA ILE A 635 -1.97 -20.94 -11.04
C ILE A 635 -3.39 -20.43 -11.33
N THR A 636 -4.36 -20.78 -10.48
CA THR A 636 -5.74 -20.32 -10.62
C THR A 636 -5.84 -18.79 -10.48
N LEU A 637 -5.16 -18.22 -9.50
CA LEU A 637 -5.12 -16.77 -9.29
C LEU A 637 -4.44 -16.04 -10.46
N MET A 638 -3.29 -16.53 -10.94
CA MET A 638 -2.59 -15.98 -12.10
C MET A 638 -3.49 -15.98 -13.34
N ALA A 639 -4.21 -17.05 -13.60
CA ALA A 639 -5.16 -17.12 -14.71
C ALA A 639 -6.26 -16.03 -14.58
N GLN A 640 -6.82 -15.85 -13.37
CA GLN A 640 -7.91 -14.89 -13.14
C GLN A 640 -7.46 -13.42 -13.02
N ILE A 641 -6.17 -13.14 -12.89
CA ILE A 641 -5.65 -11.78 -13.10
C ILE A 641 -5.32 -11.48 -14.57
N GLY A 642 -5.41 -12.48 -15.46
CA GLY A 642 -5.09 -12.37 -16.88
C GLY A 642 -3.60 -12.58 -17.19
N CYS A 643 -2.88 -13.29 -16.32
CA CYS A 643 -1.48 -13.67 -16.50
C CYS A 643 -1.37 -15.07 -17.10
N PHE A 644 -0.31 -15.33 -17.87
CA PHE A 644 0.07 -16.69 -18.27
C PHE A 644 0.55 -17.48 -17.05
N VAL A 645 0.46 -18.82 -17.12
CA VAL A 645 0.62 -19.70 -15.97
C VAL A 645 1.76 -20.71 -16.15
N PRO A 646 2.43 -21.14 -15.07
CA PRO A 646 3.49 -22.14 -15.10
C PRO A 646 2.93 -23.55 -15.22
N ALA A 647 2.51 -23.95 -16.42
CA ALA A 647 1.98 -25.28 -16.73
C ALA A 647 2.31 -25.68 -18.17
N GLU A 648 2.05 -26.91 -18.55
CA GLU A 648 2.05 -27.36 -19.94
C GLU A 648 0.71 -27.05 -20.62
N SER A 649 -0.39 -27.28 -19.90
CA SER A 649 -1.73 -26.78 -20.23
C SER A 649 -2.52 -26.51 -18.95
N ALA A 650 -3.45 -25.54 -19.03
CA ALA A 650 -4.33 -25.22 -17.90
C ALA A 650 -5.70 -24.80 -18.41
N HIS A 651 -6.73 -25.52 -17.97
CA HIS A 651 -8.13 -25.14 -18.09
C HIS A 651 -8.63 -24.74 -16.71
N ILE A 652 -9.06 -23.50 -16.58
CA ILE A 652 -9.43 -22.90 -15.30
C ILE A 652 -10.90 -22.46 -15.38
N GLY A 653 -11.79 -23.28 -14.84
CA GLY A 653 -13.16 -22.88 -14.54
C GLY A 653 -13.19 -21.84 -13.46
N LEU A 654 -14.01 -20.79 -13.64
CA LEU A 654 -14.04 -19.63 -12.76
C LEU A 654 -14.13 -20.00 -11.27
N VAL A 655 -13.33 -19.32 -10.48
CA VAL A 655 -13.34 -19.38 -9.02
C VAL A 655 -13.80 -18.03 -8.48
N ASP A 656 -14.74 -18.03 -7.55
CA ASP A 656 -15.24 -16.81 -6.90
C ASP A 656 -14.63 -16.55 -5.52
N LYS A 657 -14.08 -17.62 -4.89
CA LYS A 657 -13.40 -17.54 -3.59
C LYS A 657 -12.24 -18.53 -3.54
N ILE A 658 -11.11 -18.09 -3.07
CA ILE A 658 -9.96 -18.96 -2.77
C ILE A 658 -9.72 -18.88 -1.28
N PHE A 659 -9.78 -20.02 -0.60
CA PHE A 659 -9.54 -20.16 0.83
C PHE A 659 -8.34 -21.07 1.05
N THR A 660 -7.43 -20.66 1.91
CA THR A 660 -6.28 -21.47 2.25
C THR A 660 -6.10 -21.53 3.77
N ARG A 661 -5.95 -22.74 4.26
CA ARG A 661 -5.42 -23.01 5.59
C ARG A 661 -4.15 -23.82 5.43
N VAL A 662 -3.02 -23.14 5.23
CA VAL A 662 -1.71 -23.74 4.93
C VAL A 662 -0.67 -23.13 5.88
N GLY A 663 -0.03 -23.98 6.67
CA GLY A 663 1.00 -23.59 7.65
C GLY A 663 0.45 -23.15 9.01
N ALA A 664 1.21 -23.34 10.08
CA ALA A 664 0.89 -22.86 11.42
C ALA A 664 1.22 -21.36 11.52
N SER A 665 0.26 -20.51 11.80
CA SER A 665 0.52 -19.13 12.19
C SER A 665 0.51 -19.04 13.72
N ASP A 666 1.68 -19.02 14.34
CA ASP A 666 1.78 -18.74 15.77
C ASP A 666 1.49 -17.25 16.01
N ASN A 667 0.31 -16.94 16.46
CA ASN A 667 -0.05 -15.59 16.87
C ASN A 667 0.12 -15.43 18.39
N ILE A 668 1.36 -15.51 18.84
CA ILE A 668 1.74 -15.42 20.26
C ILE A 668 1.29 -14.09 20.89
N SER A 669 1.11 -13.06 20.09
CA SER A 669 0.77 -11.70 20.55
C SER A 669 -0.65 -11.55 21.12
N VAL A 670 -1.57 -12.46 20.80
CA VAL A 670 -2.98 -12.41 21.25
C VAL A 670 -3.30 -13.45 22.33
N GLY A 671 -2.36 -14.37 22.64
CA GLY A 671 -2.52 -15.40 23.67
C GLY A 671 -3.52 -16.50 23.29
N GLU A 672 -3.94 -16.60 22.03
CA GLU A 672 -4.78 -17.69 21.53
C GLU A 672 -3.97 -18.96 21.29
N SER A 673 -4.57 -20.11 21.60
CA SER A 673 -4.02 -21.42 21.27
C SER A 673 -3.93 -21.57 19.75
N THR A 674 -2.82 -22.12 19.22
CA THR A 674 -2.63 -22.41 17.78
C THR A 674 -3.78 -23.24 17.21
N PHE A 675 -4.36 -24.17 18.01
CA PHE A 675 -5.51 -24.94 17.61
C PHE A 675 -6.79 -24.09 17.51
N MET A 676 -6.99 -23.11 18.40
CA MET A 676 -8.15 -22.21 18.34
C MET A 676 -8.08 -21.32 17.09
N VAL A 677 -6.91 -20.79 16.76
CA VAL A 677 -6.70 -20.03 15.52
C VAL A 677 -7.02 -20.90 14.30
N GLU A 678 -6.55 -22.15 14.30
CA GLU A 678 -6.83 -23.12 13.23
C GLU A 678 -8.32 -23.38 13.07
N MET A 679 -9.06 -23.56 14.16
CA MET A 679 -10.51 -23.80 14.13
C MET A 679 -11.29 -22.56 13.70
N ASN A 680 -10.86 -21.37 14.10
CA ASN A 680 -11.45 -20.11 13.66
C ASN A 680 -11.30 -19.91 12.14
N GLU A 681 -10.11 -20.17 11.60
CA GLU A 681 -9.85 -20.11 10.16
C GLU A 681 -10.71 -21.14 9.39
N ALA A 682 -10.78 -22.38 9.90
CA ALA A 682 -11.61 -23.42 9.30
C ALA A 682 -13.11 -23.06 9.35
N ALA A 683 -13.59 -22.50 10.46
CA ALA A 683 -14.96 -22.06 10.60
C ALA A 683 -15.32 -20.93 9.64
N ASP A 684 -14.42 -19.93 9.46
CA ASP A 684 -14.62 -18.87 8.48
C ASP A 684 -14.75 -19.42 7.05
N ILE A 685 -13.88 -20.34 6.67
CA ILE A 685 -13.94 -21.03 5.38
C ILE A 685 -15.29 -21.74 5.21
N LEU A 686 -15.68 -22.61 6.16
CA LEU A 686 -16.88 -23.45 6.06
C LEU A 686 -18.16 -22.62 6.01
N ASN A 687 -18.24 -21.52 6.76
CA ASN A 687 -19.40 -20.62 6.76
C ASN A 687 -19.51 -19.77 5.49
N ASN A 688 -18.43 -19.62 4.73
CA ASN A 688 -18.37 -18.77 3.55
C ASN A 688 -18.26 -19.55 2.22
N LEU A 689 -18.48 -20.85 2.20
CA LEU A 689 -18.41 -21.67 0.97
C LEU A 689 -19.39 -21.19 -0.09
N SER A 690 -18.98 -21.32 -1.35
CA SER A 690 -19.80 -21.14 -2.54
C SER A 690 -19.62 -22.32 -3.51
N PRO A 691 -20.50 -22.48 -4.53
CA PRO A 691 -20.32 -23.53 -5.54
C PRO A 691 -18.99 -23.45 -6.30
N ARG A 692 -18.42 -22.26 -6.41
CA ARG A 692 -17.18 -21.99 -7.17
C ARG A 692 -15.96 -21.73 -6.26
N SER A 693 -16.04 -22.04 -4.98
CA SER A 693 -14.90 -21.93 -4.07
C SER A 693 -13.82 -22.95 -4.40
N LEU A 694 -12.56 -22.52 -4.29
CA LEU A 694 -11.39 -23.38 -4.22
C LEU A 694 -10.85 -23.36 -2.79
N VAL A 695 -10.81 -24.54 -2.15
CA VAL A 695 -10.44 -24.67 -0.73
C VAL A 695 -9.18 -25.53 -0.59
N LEU A 696 -8.24 -25.06 0.20
CA LEU A 696 -6.95 -25.71 0.43
C LEU A 696 -6.75 -25.89 1.94
N PHE A 697 -6.80 -27.12 2.40
CA PHE A 697 -6.49 -27.48 3.79
C PHE A 697 -5.15 -28.22 3.85
N ASP A 698 -4.28 -27.81 4.73
CA ASP A 698 -2.98 -28.44 4.96
C ASP A 698 -2.85 -28.80 6.44
N GLU A 699 -2.82 -30.12 6.68
CA GLU A 699 -2.57 -30.73 7.99
C GLU A 699 -3.53 -30.26 9.11
N LEU A 700 -4.81 -30.08 8.78
CA LEU A 700 -5.83 -29.65 9.72
C LEU A 700 -6.03 -30.68 10.85
N GLY A 701 -6.18 -30.21 12.10
CA GLY A 701 -6.43 -31.06 13.28
C GLY A 701 -5.17 -31.46 14.06
N ARG A 702 -3.98 -30.92 13.70
CA ARG A 702 -2.71 -31.26 14.39
C ARG A 702 -2.58 -30.73 15.83
N GLY A 703 -3.32 -29.68 16.15
CA GLY A 703 -3.22 -28.97 17.44
C GLY A 703 -3.90 -29.66 18.61
N THR A 704 -4.49 -30.83 18.42
CA THR A 704 -5.25 -31.58 19.44
C THR A 704 -4.88 -33.07 19.48
N SER A 705 -5.62 -33.89 20.23
CA SER A 705 -5.41 -35.34 20.27
C SER A 705 -5.64 -35.95 18.88
N THR A 706 -4.94 -37.07 18.58
CA THR A 706 -5.01 -37.69 17.25
C THR A 706 -6.44 -38.04 16.85
N TYR A 707 -7.21 -38.65 17.72
CA TYR A 707 -8.60 -39.04 17.43
C TYR A 707 -9.55 -37.85 17.24
N ASP A 708 -9.38 -36.77 18.03
CA ASP A 708 -10.15 -35.53 17.85
C ASP A 708 -9.80 -34.89 16.51
N GLY A 709 -8.52 -34.82 16.19
CA GLY A 709 -8.03 -34.27 14.92
C GLY A 709 -8.57 -35.02 13.70
N ILE A 710 -8.52 -36.37 13.71
CA ILE A 710 -9.09 -37.22 12.66
C ILE A 710 -10.60 -36.98 12.55
N SER A 711 -11.33 -36.96 13.69
CA SER A 711 -12.78 -36.79 13.70
C SER A 711 -13.22 -35.46 13.11
N ILE A 712 -12.52 -34.38 13.46
CA ILE A 712 -12.77 -33.02 12.92
C ILE A 712 -12.45 -32.99 11.44
N ALA A 713 -11.32 -33.50 11.00
CA ALA A 713 -10.90 -33.53 9.59
C ALA A 713 -11.91 -34.31 8.74
N TRP A 714 -12.34 -35.50 9.22
CA TRP A 714 -13.35 -36.33 8.56
C TRP A 714 -14.67 -35.57 8.40
N ALA A 715 -15.18 -35.01 9.49
CA ALA A 715 -16.46 -34.28 9.49
C ALA A 715 -16.43 -33.06 8.56
N ILE A 716 -15.30 -32.36 8.46
CA ILE A 716 -15.13 -31.22 7.55
C ILE A 716 -15.17 -31.68 6.10
N VAL A 717 -14.43 -32.73 5.73
CA VAL A 717 -14.41 -33.27 4.37
C VAL A 717 -15.81 -33.80 3.98
N GLU A 718 -16.48 -34.53 4.88
CA GLU A 718 -17.87 -35.00 4.69
C GLU A 718 -18.83 -33.81 4.52
N HIS A 719 -18.74 -32.78 5.35
CA HIS A 719 -19.56 -31.57 5.25
C HIS A 719 -19.41 -30.88 3.87
N ILE A 720 -18.19 -30.71 3.39
CA ILE A 720 -17.93 -30.09 2.07
C ILE A 720 -18.47 -30.97 0.93
N HIS A 721 -18.32 -32.32 1.04
CA HIS A 721 -18.84 -33.26 0.04
C HIS A 721 -20.36 -33.26 0.00
N GLU A 722 -21.04 -33.31 1.16
CA GLU A 722 -22.49 -33.40 1.25
C GLU A 722 -23.20 -32.05 1.18
N HIS A 723 -22.47 -30.95 1.12
CA HIS A 723 -23.02 -29.59 1.07
C HIS A 723 -23.92 -29.41 -0.16
N LYS A 724 -25.22 -29.23 0.07
CA LYS A 724 -26.25 -29.25 -1.02
C LYS A 724 -26.11 -28.12 -2.05
N ARG A 725 -25.57 -26.95 -1.65
CA ARG A 725 -25.51 -25.74 -2.49
C ARG A 725 -24.09 -25.31 -2.87
N ALA A 726 -23.07 -25.76 -2.12
CA ALA A 726 -21.69 -25.30 -2.31
C ALA A 726 -20.77 -26.53 -2.39
N ARG A 727 -20.68 -27.14 -3.55
CA ARG A 727 -19.75 -28.25 -3.85
C ARG A 727 -18.37 -27.68 -4.14
N ALA A 728 -17.70 -27.12 -3.11
CA ALA A 728 -16.40 -26.49 -3.26
C ALA A 728 -15.34 -27.49 -3.74
N ARG A 729 -14.55 -27.09 -4.72
CA ARG A 729 -13.38 -27.86 -5.19
C ARG A 729 -12.30 -27.79 -4.10
N THR A 730 -11.84 -28.95 -3.62
CA THR A 730 -11.03 -28.98 -2.39
C THR A 730 -9.79 -29.87 -2.56
N LEU A 731 -8.64 -29.34 -2.14
CA LEU A 731 -7.42 -30.10 -1.90
C LEU A 731 -7.19 -30.20 -0.40
N PHE A 732 -7.14 -31.40 0.14
CA PHE A 732 -6.99 -31.68 1.55
C PHE A 732 -5.71 -32.50 1.81
N ALA A 733 -4.64 -31.84 2.17
CA ALA A 733 -3.40 -32.51 2.54
C ALA A 733 -3.43 -32.90 4.01
N THR A 734 -3.10 -34.15 4.29
CA THR A 734 -3.14 -34.70 5.64
C THR A 734 -2.06 -35.77 5.86
N HIS A 735 -1.80 -36.03 7.11
CA HIS A 735 -1.01 -37.19 7.55
C HIS A 735 -1.90 -38.29 8.16
N TYR A 736 -3.21 -38.06 8.25
CA TYR A 736 -4.19 -39.06 8.71
C TYR A 736 -4.53 -40.03 7.59
N HIS A 737 -4.01 -41.28 7.69
CA HIS A 737 -4.21 -42.30 6.67
C HIS A 737 -5.67 -42.82 6.67
N GLU A 738 -6.36 -42.68 7.80
CA GLU A 738 -7.75 -43.06 7.98
C GLU A 738 -8.71 -42.32 7.03
N LEU A 739 -8.36 -41.10 6.62
CA LEU A 739 -9.16 -40.37 5.64
C LEU A 739 -9.16 -41.02 4.25
N ASN A 740 -8.23 -41.93 3.95
CA ASN A 740 -8.24 -42.69 2.70
C ASN A 740 -9.53 -43.55 2.54
N ASP A 741 -10.11 -43.99 3.65
CA ASP A 741 -11.32 -44.84 3.62
C ASP A 741 -12.55 -44.06 3.11
N MET A 742 -12.48 -42.70 3.10
CA MET A 742 -13.58 -41.86 2.62
C MET A 742 -13.86 -42.05 1.13
N GLU A 743 -12.88 -42.42 0.31
CA GLU A 743 -13.08 -42.66 -1.12
C GLU A 743 -14.08 -43.79 -1.40
N GLU A 744 -14.16 -44.81 -0.53
CA GLU A 744 -15.09 -45.94 -0.68
C GLU A 744 -16.55 -45.50 -0.40
N SER A 745 -16.73 -44.55 0.50
CA SER A 745 -18.07 -44.09 0.96
C SER A 745 -18.55 -42.84 0.20
N PHE A 746 -17.67 -42.05 -0.36
CA PHE A 746 -18.01 -40.76 -0.98
C PHE A 746 -17.48 -40.68 -2.42
N PRO A 747 -18.34 -40.75 -3.44
CA PRO A 747 -17.95 -41.00 -4.85
C PRO A 747 -17.11 -39.85 -5.45
N ARG A 748 -17.27 -38.60 -4.96
CA ARG A 748 -16.54 -37.41 -5.43
C ARG A 748 -15.25 -37.14 -4.66
N ILE A 749 -14.87 -38.01 -3.72
CA ILE A 749 -13.59 -37.97 -3.03
C ILE A 749 -12.60 -38.87 -3.73
N LYS A 750 -11.38 -38.43 -3.93
CA LYS A 750 -10.31 -39.22 -4.56
C LYS A 750 -9.02 -39.11 -3.76
N ASN A 751 -8.37 -40.25 -3.54
CA ASN A 751 -7.12 -40.36 -2.82
C ASN A 751 -5.92 -40.20 -3.73
N TYR A 752 -4.98 -39.42 -3.30
CA TYR A 752 -3.66 -39.25 -3.94
C TYR A 752 -2.57 -39.28 -2.89
N ASN A 753 -1.38 -39.58 -3.30
CA ASN A 753 -0.19 -39.47 -2.45
C ASN A 753 0.94 -38.78 -3.19
N VAL A 754 1.82 -38.15 -2.43
CA VAL A 754 3.07 -37.62 -2.99
C VAL A 754 4.13 -38.71 -2.87
N SER A 755 4.57 -39.24 -4.02
CA SER A 755 5.37 -40.44 -4.09
C SER A 755 6.77 -40.27 -3.52
N VAL A 756 7.21 -41.35 -2.87
CA VAL A 756 8.51 -41.48 -2.22
C VAL A 756 9.09 -42.83 -2.69
N LYS A 757 10.40 -42.86 -2.96
CA LYS A 757 11.09 -44.09 -3.30
C LYS A 757 12.12 -44.40 -2.23
N GLU A 758 12.06 -45.63 -1.73
CA GLU A 758 13.09 -46.15 -0.83
C GLU A 758 14.16 -46.90 -1.63
N VAL A 759 15.40 -46.45 -1.52
CA VAL A 759 16.57 -47.08 -2.15
C VAL A 759 17.67 -47.20 -1.13
N ASP A 760 18.15 -48.40 -0.87
CA ASP A 760 19.24 -48.66 0.09
C ASP A 760 19.03 -48.04 1.48
N ASN A 761 17.82 -48.19 2.04
CA ASN A 761 17.41 -47.60 3.34
C ASN A 761 17.51 -46.06 3.38
N LYS A 762 17.46 -45.41 2.22
CA LYS A 762 17.33 -43.94 2.06
C LYS A 762 16.03 -43.64 1.36
N VAL A 763 15.29 -42.66 1.91
CA VAL A 763 14.05 -42.15 1.33
C VAL A 763 14.40 -41.06 0.35
N ILE A 764 13.98 -41.21 -0.90
CA ILE A 764 14.09 -40.23 -1.97
C ILE A 764 12.68 -39.67 -2.22
N PHE A 765 12.49 -38.37 -1.97
CA PHE A 765 11.23 -37.69 -2.25
C PHE A 765 11.14 -37.43 -3.75
N LEU A 766 10.23 -38.14 -4.44
CA LEU A 766 10.01 -37.97 -5.86
C LEU A 766 9.16 -36.73 -6.16
N ARG A 767 8.47 -36.22 -5.15
CA ARG A 767 7.60 -35.02 -5.24
C ARG A 767 6.54 -35.10 -6.35
N LYS A 768 6.17 -36.32 -6.77
CA LYS A 768 5.18 -36.56 -7.81
C LYS A 768 3.86 -36.98 -7.18
N LEU A 769 2.76 -36.34 -7.62
CA LEU A 769 1.40 -36.70 -7.21
C LEU A 769 0.97 -37.96 -7.97
N GLU A 770 0.61 -38.99 -7.24
CA GLU A 770 0.15 -40.26 -7.79
C GLU A 770 -1.20 -40.67 -7.18
N ARG A 771 -2.03 -41.37 -7.97
CA ARG A 771 -3.33 -41.85 -7.55
C ARG A 771 -3.18 -42.93 -6.47
N GLY A 772 -4.02 -42.88 -5.44
CA GLY A 772 -4.04 -43.84 -4.32
C GLY A 772 -3.49 -43.23 -3.02
N GLY A 773 -3.86 -43.80 -1.88
CA GLY A 773 -3.40 -43.42 -0.55
C GLY A 773 -1.99 -43.97 -0.23
N SER A 774 -1.25 -43.31 0.66
CA SER A 774 -0.04 -43.84 1.26
C SER A 774 -0.37 -44.51 2.58
N GLU A 775 0.09 -45.73 2.78
CA GLU A 775 -0.13 -46.52 4.01
C GLU A 775 1.06 -46.38 5.02
N HIS A 776 2.19 -45.78 4.60
CA HIS A 776 3.38 -45.73 5.41
C HIS A 776 3.71 -44.34 5.94
N SER A 777 4.11 -44.31 7.23
CA SER A 777 4.63 -43.13 7.90
C SER A 777 6.16 -43.07 7.71
N PHE A 778 6.68 -41.92 7.25
CA PHE A 778 8.11 -41.71 7.04
C PHE A 778 8.76 -40.78 8.07
N GLY A 779 8.07 -40.47 9.18
CA GLY A 779 8.53 -39.51 10.20
C GLY A 779 9.90 -39.87 10.78
N ILE A 780 10.16 -41.16 11.05
CA ILE A 780 11.43 -41.63 11.59
C ILE A 780 12.58 -41.46 10.56
N HIS A 781 12.29 -41.64 9.27
CA HIS A 781 13.26 -41.42 8.20
C HIS A 781 13.62 -39.92 8.08
N VAL A 782 12.66 -39.00 8.25
CA VAL A 782 12.90 -37.56 8.28
C VAL A 782 13.75 -37.20 9.52
N ALA A 783 13.48 -37.78 10.68
CA ALA A 783 14.26 -37.58 11.88
C ALA A 783 15.73 -38.01 11.68
N LYS A 784 15.96 -39.15 11.00
CA LYS A 784 17.29 -39.62 10.60
C LYS A 784 18.00 -38.64 9.66
N MET A 785 17.29 -38.10 8.68
CA MET A 785 17.82 -37.08 7.75
C MET A 785 18.19 -35.77 8.45
N ALA A 786 17.41 -35.38 9.45
CA ALA A 786 17.66 -34.20 10.28
C ALA A 786 18.88 -34.33 11.22
N GLY A 787 19.54 -35.47 11.22
CA GLY A 787 20.74 -35.74 12.03
C GLY A 787 20.47 -36.17 13.48
N MET A 788 19.25 -36.65 13.76
CA MET A 788 18.91 -37.14 15.09
C MET A 788 19.86 -38.33 15.51
N PRO A 789 20.27 -38.46 16.78
CA PRO A 789 21.16 -39.52 17.22
C PRO A 789 20.64 -40.92 16.82
N LYS A 790 21.52 -41.77 16.28
CA LYS A 790 21.18 -43.10 15.73
C LYS A 790 20.47 -43.98 16.75
N THR A 791 20.79 -43.86 18.04
CA THR A 791 20.19 -44.64 19.15
C THR A 791 18.72 -44.28 19.33
N ILE A 792 18.36 -43.00 19.19
CA ILE A 792 16.96 -42.50 19.28
C ILE A 792 16.20 -43.00 18.06
N VAL A 793 16.73 -42.81 16.84
CA VAL A 793 16.11 -43.26 15.59
C VAL A 793 15.81 -44.75 15.62
N LYS A 794 16.77 -45.57 16.04
CA LYS A 794 16.59 -47.03 16.16
C LYS A 794 15.50 -47.40 17.18
N ARG A 795 15.49 -46.71 18.35
CA ARG A 795 14.49 -46.96 19.36
C ARG A 795 13.08 -46.53 18.91
N ALA A 796 12.97 -45.40 18.20
CA ALA A 796 11.71 -44.96 17.63
C ALA A 796 11.13 -45.95 16.61
N ASP A 797 12.00 -46.58 15.80
CA ASP A 797 11.62 -47.60 14.82
C ASP A 797 11.10 -48.89 15.51
N GLU A 798 11.78 -49.30 16.57
CA GLU A 798 11.32 -50.46 17.40
C GLU A 798 9.95 -50.18 18.02
N ILE A 799 9.71 -48.97 18.54
CA ILE A 799 8.44 -48.57 19.15
C ILE A 799 7.34 -48.50 18.08
N LEU A 800 7.62 -47.92 16.89
CA LEU A 800 6.67 -47.85 15.78
C LEU A 800 6.18 -49.25 15.39
N HIS A 801 7.08 -50.19 15.20
CA HIS A 801 6.74 -51.57 14.87
C HIS A 801 5.91 -52.26 15.97
N GLN A 802 6.11 -51.92 17.25
CA GLN A 802 5.27 -52.44 18.34
C GLN A 802 3.83 -51.86 18.24
N LEU A 803 3.69 -50.55 18.08
CA LEU A 803 2.40 -49.89 17.97
C LEU A 803 1.61 -50.37 16.73
N GLU A 804 2.26 -50.54 15.60
CA GLU A 804 1.60 -51.06 14.38
C GLU A 804 1.13 -52.53 14.55
N LYS A 805 1.83 -53.34 15.31
CA LYS A 805 1.41 -54.70 15.59
C LYS A 805 0.21 -54.77 16.56
N GLU A 806 0.15 -53.91 17.56
CA GLU A 806 -0.96 -53.80 18.49
C GLU A 806 -2.24 -53.32 17.75
N ASN A 807 -2.13 -52.29 16.89
CA ASN A 807 -3.27 -51.81 16.09
C ASN A 807 -3.81 -52.85 15.08
N ARG A 808 -2.92 -53.70 14.48
CA ARG A 808 -3.36 -54.76 13.58
C ARG A 808 -4.09 -55.90 14.32
N GLN A 809 -3.81 -56.13 15.61
CA GLN A 809 -4.52 -57.11 16.43
C GLN A 809 -5.89 -56.60 16.89
N GLU A 810 -6.06 -55.32 17.12
CA GLU A 810 -7.37 -54.72 17.47
C GLU A 810 -8.27 -54.51 16.22
N GLY A 811 -7.70 -54.26 15.02
CA GLY A 811 -8.42 -54.02 13.77
C GLY A 811 -9.09 -55.23 13.13
N MET A 812 -8.89 -56.47 13.66
CA MET A 812 -9.58 -57.68 13.17
C MET A 812 -11.03 -57.85 13.71
N SER A 813 -11.56 -56.90 14.48
CA SER A 813 -12.90 -57.04 15.08
C SER A 813 -13.85 -55.83 14.96
N SER A 814 -13.69 -54.93 13.99
CA SER A 814 -14.82 -54.02 13.66
C SER A 814 -14.59 -53.18 12.39
N HIS A 815 -15.01 -53.71 11.26
CA HIS A 815 -15.44 -52.84 10.15
C HIS A 815 -16.83 -52.26 10.50
N HIS A 816 -16.89 -51.17 11.24
CA HIS A 816 -18.10 -50.39 11.31
C HIS A 816 -18.19 -49.48 10.07
N LYS A 817 -19.03 -49.87 9.09
CA LYS A 817 -19.53 -48.97 8.09
C LYS A 817 -20.25 -47.82 8.79
N VAL A 818 -19.70 -46.65 8.77
CA VAL A 818 -20.41 -45.42 9.15
C VAL A 818 -21.36 -45.07 8.02
N GLU A 819 -22.66 -45.33 8.22
CA GLU A 819 -23.68 -44.93 7.26
C GLU A 819 -23.80 -43.40 7.25
N PRO A 820 -23.90 -42.76 6.07
CA PRO A 820 -24.06 -41.33 5.98
C PRO A 820 -25.39 -40.90 6.61
N LYS A 821 -25.31 -40.09 7.66
CA LYS A 821 -26.51 -39.49 8.26
C LYS A 821 -26.97 -38.32 7.41
N THR A 822 -28.19 -38.44 6.85
CA THR A 822 -28.91 -37.32 6.27
C THR A 822 -29.11 -36.24 7.33
N VAL A 823 -28.47 -35.10 7.11
CA VAL A 823 -28.59 -33.92 7.97
C VAL A 823 -30.00 -33.35 7.82
N HIS A 824 -30.85 -33.54 8.82
CA HIS A 824 -32.11 -32.79 8.94
C HIS A 824 -31.80 -31.32 9.22
N GLN A 825 -32.25 -30.45 8.30
CA GLN A 825 -32.32 -29.02 8.55
C GLN A 825 -33.33 -28.74 9.66
N ASP A 826 -32.86 -28.39 10.87
CA ASP A 826 -33.64 -27.60 11.82
C ASP A 826 -32.69 -26.83 12.71
N GLY A 827 -32.83 -25.50 12.70
CA GLY A 827 -32.27 -24.63 13.71
C GLY A 827 -31.28 -23.60 13.20
N VAL A 828 -31.69 -22.37 13.32
CA VAL A 828 -30.84 -21.19 13.23
C VAL A 828 -29.66 -21.34 14.19
N GLN A 829 -28.47 -21.59 13.66
CA GLN A 829 -27.26 -21.70 14.45
C GLN A 829 -26.80 -20.27 14.79
N LEU A 830 -27.10 -19.88 16.04
CA LEU A 830 -26.52 -18.66 16.63
C LEU A 830 -24.99 -18.85 16.75
N SER A 831 -24.28 -17.86 16.32
CA SER A 831 -22.82 -17.77 16.35
C SER A 831 -22.25 -18.16 17.71
N PHE A 832 -21.37 -19.14 17.76
CA PHE A 832 -20.74 -19.71 18.97
C PHE A 832 -19.79 -18.71 19.69
N PHE A 833 -19.54 -17.55 19.12
CA PHE A 833 -18.55 -16.58 19.59
C PHE A 833 -19.00 -15.65 20.75
N GLN A 834 -20.21 -15.84 21.29
CA GLN A 834 -20.68 -15.05 22.44
C GLN A 834 -21.00 -15.87 23.68
N LEU A 835 -20.64 -17.15 23.74
CA LEU A 835 -21.08 -18.05 24.83
C LEU A 835 -20.09 -18.23 25.99
N ASP A 836 -18.91 -17.65 25.95
CA ASP A 836 -17.92 -17.72 27.03
C ASP A 836 -17.88 -16.47 27.95
N ASP A 837 -18.85 -15.59 27.84
CA ASP A 837 -19.04 -14.55 28.86
C ASP A 837 -19.63 -15.23 30.11
N PRO A 838 -18.90 -15.24 31.25
CA PRO A 838 -19.39 -15.86 32.50
C PRO A 838 -20.76 -15.35 32.90
N VAL A 839 -21.08 -14.09 32.56
CA VAL A 839 -22.41 -13.49 32.85
C VAL A 839 -23.51 -14.12 31.98
N LEU A 840 -23.25 -14.38 30.69
CA LEU A 840 -24.20 -15.05 29.79
C LEU A 840 -24.40 -16.52 30.16
N CYS A 841 -23.35 -17.22 30.59
CA CYS A 841 -23.44 -18.58 31.09
C CYS A 841 -24.32 -18.65 32.36
N GLN A 842 -24.13 -17.73 33.30
CA GLN A 842 -24.90 -17.62 34.50
C GLN A 842 -26.40 -17.32 34.23
N ILE A 843 -26.68 -16.42 33.28
CA ILE A 843 -28.04 -16.12 32.83
C ILE A 843 -28.71 -17.34 32.19
N ARG A 844 -27.98 -18.05 31.31
CA ARG A 844 -28.48 -19.27 30.68
C ARG A 844 -28.83 -20.31 31.69
N ASP A 845 -27.97 -20.57 32.67
CA ASP A 845 -28.17 -21.60 33.68
C ASP A 845 -29.32 -21.21 34.63
N GLU A 846 -29.47 -19.93 34.97
CA GLU A 846 -30.65 -19.46 35.74
C GLU A 846 -31.95 -19.62 34.96
N ILE A 847 -31.97 -19.37 33.64
CA ILE A 847 -33.17 -19.55 32.80
C ILE A 847 -33.49 -21.02 32.59
N LEU A 848 -32.50 -21.89 32.37
CA LEU A 848 -32.71 -23.33 32.15
C LEU A 848 -33.22 -24.04 33.39
N ASN A 849 -32.83 -23.60 34.58
CA ASN A 849 -33.27 -24.16 35.86
C ASN A 849 -34.64 -23.60 36.35
N LEU A 850 -35.28 -22.74 35.54
CA LEU A 850 -36.54 -22.09 35.93
C LEU A 850 -37.74 -22.93 35.53
N ASP A 851 -38.49 -23.47 36.54
CA ASP A 851 -39.75 -24.16 36.27
C ASP A 851 -40.88 -23.14 36.08
N VAL A 852 -41.07 -22.70 34.85
CA VAL A 852 -42.02 -21.64 34.45
C VAL A 852 -43.47 -22.01 34.76
N ASN A 853 -43.82 -23.31 34.83
CA ASN A 853 -45.19 -23.77 35.05
C ASN A 853 -45.63 -23.68 36.51
N ASN A 854 -44.69 -23.61 37.47
CA ASN A 854 -44.95 -23.55 38.88
C ASN A 854 -44.70 -22.18 39.54
N LEU A 855 -44.40 -21.16 38.76
CA LEU A 855 -44.16 -19.80 39.25
C LEU A 855 -45.43 -18.96 39.32
N THR A 856 -45.62 -18.29 40.45
CA THR A 856 -46.63 -17.22 40.55
C THR A 856 -46.17 -15.97 39.75
N PRO A 857 -47.10 -15.09 39.32
CA PRO A 857 -46.75 -13.87 38.60
C PRO A 857 -45.75 -12.97 39.35
N LEU A 858 -45.80 -12.94 40.68
CA LEU A 858 -44.89 -12.15 41.50
C LEU A 858 -43.47 -12.77 41.55
N GLU A 859 -43.39 -14.09 41.65
CA GLU A 859 -42.12 -14.82 41.62
C GLU A 859 -41.44 -14.71 40.24
N ALA A 860 -42.20 -14.79 39.15
CA ALA A 860 -41.70 -14.58 37.78
C ALA A 860 -41.13 -13.18 37.63
N LEU A 861 -41.76 -12.15 38.17
CA LEU A 861 -41.30 -10.78 38.13
C LEU A 861 -39.98 -10.58 38.94
N ASN A 862 -39.90 -11.22 40.10
CA ASN A 862 -38.71 -11.21 40.95
C ASN A 862 -37.54 -11.92 40.25
N LYS A 863 -37.78 -13.10 39.66
CA LYS A 863 -36.76 -13.82 38.88
C LYS A 863 -36.27 -13.05 37.67
N LEU A 864 -37.14 -12.38 36.93
CA LEU A 864 -36.75 -11.46 35.83
C LEU A 864 -35.91 -10.30 36.34
N ASN A 865 -36.20 -9.77 37.51
CA ASN A 865 -35.42 -8.69 38.13
C ASN A 865 -34.03 -9.17 38.57
N ASP A 866 -33.93 -10.42 39.06
CA ASP A 866 -32.62 -11.00 39.42
C ASP A 866 -31.75 -11.27 38.19
N ILE A 867 -32.33 -11.82 37.13
CA ILE A 867 -31.63 -11.95 35.82
C ILE A 867 -31.15 -10.58 35.30
N LYS A 868 -32.02 -9.55 35.45
CA LYS A 868 -31.63 -8.15 35.07
C LYS A 868 -30.49 -7.59 35.92
N LYS A 869 -30.38 -7.98 37.22
CA LYS A 869 -29.23 -7.61 38.06
C LYS A 869 -27.95 -8.26 37.60
N ILE A 870 -27.98 -9.56 37.22
CA ILE A 870 -26.83 -10.28 36.66
C ILE A 870 -26.30 -9.55 35.40
N VAL A 871 -27.19 -9.14 34.49
CA VAL A 871 -26.84 -8.37 33.29
C VAL A 871 -26.15 -7.01 33.60
N ARG A 872 -26.54 -6.38 34.71
CA ARG A 872 -26.02 -5.08 35.12
C ARG A 872 -24.74 -5.12 35.96
N GLY A 873 -24.28 -6.29 36.34
CA GLY A 873 -23.06 -6.48 37.12
C GLY A 873 -23.16 -5.95 38.58
N LYS A 874 -24.36 -5.96 39.17
CA LYS A 874 -24.62 -5.58 40.54
C LYS A 874 -25.37 -6.69 41.27
#